data_e66d92f90dc2ec680a35717cb51fba0e
#
_entry.id   e66d92f90dc2ec680a35717cb51fba0e
#
_cell.length_a   1.000
_cell.length_b   1.000
_cell.length_c   1.000
_cell.angle_alpha   90.00
_cell.angle_beta   90.00
_cell.angle_gamma   90.00
#
_symmetry.space_group_name_H-M   'P 1'
#
loop_
_entity.id
_entity.type
_entity.pdbx_description
1 polymer ?
#
loop_
_entity_poly.entity_id
_entity_poly.type
_entity_poly.pdbx_seq_one_letter_code
_entity_poly.pdbx_strand_id
1 'polypeptide(L)'
;MNQVFIVRPFGTKNGIDFNRVEAELIQPAIKAVGLSGGTTGEIIKQGNIRTDMFQKLLVADLVIADISIYNPNAYYELGVRHAFREKRTFLIRCSRQGLPPDAELDDMPFDLKTDRYREYRLDDLAGSLKDLIEALRATVTSEDQDSPIFQLLPKLEEQHHEVFLSVPRDFREDVEQAEKAVRAGDLSMLAEETAGFEWRIAGLRLLGKSLFEIAHWERSRAVWELVRDIKPLDPEANLKLGTIYHRLNDLSRSDLALRRALDHPKLDQECGAEAHALLGRNAKQRWQEGWKDAAHPRTEALRSPFLQEAYREYLHGFEEDQNAFFPGLNALAMLAVLIELAEALPQIWEERFAGPADAEAELARLRQKRLALAGAVEVSLQAAASRASRKRKPDLWIDVSMADLHCLTRARPAFVASAYRNALANLGAFKLGAARRQLELYRRLGLFSANVEAALALPNWGEPAAAPVVGKPRHVILFTGHRVDAPGREKPRFPADKEATARKRIKELLAERLELLEGGPCGIAGGASGGDILFHEVCTELGIPTELYLALPADSFAEVSVKDAGGDWEKRFFDLTRRIPTRILAEKEKLPVWLSDKRDYDFWKRNNLWMLHNAIAMAGKDLNLRDDAASLGKNLTLIALWNGEGGDGPGGTQDMVAEVEKLGAHTIIIDTKREFGL
;
A
#
# COMPACT_ATOMS: atom_id res chain seq x y z
N MET A 1 -10.23 -11.07 -16.19
CA MET A 1 -10.24 -9.82 -16.98
C MET A 1 -10.73 -10.23 -18.36
N ASN A 2 -11.59 -9.44 -19.01
CA ASN A 2 -12.16 -9.79 -20.30
C ASN A 2 -12.16 -8.55 -21.20
N GLN A 3 -10.98 -7.89 -21.30
CA GLN A 3 -10.86 -6.62 -22.01
C GLN A 3 -10.27 -6.79 -23.40
N VAL A 4 -10.89 -6.14 -24.38
CA VAL A 4 -10.45 -6.06 -25.78
C VAL A 4 -10.09 -4.62 -26.14
N PHE A 5 -8.97 -4.44 -26.82
CA PHE A 5 -8.62 -3.16 -27.43
C PHE A 5 -8.70 -3.30 -28.97
N ILE A 6 -9.37 -2.36 -29.63
CA ILE A 6 -9.59 -2.38 -31.08
C ILE A 6 -8.68 -1.34 -31.73
N VAL A 7 -7.78 -1.81 -32.59
CA VAL A 7 -6.88 -0.99 -33.42
C VAL A 7 -7.45 -0.94 -34.83
N ARG A 8 -7.92 0.23 -35.27
CA ARG A 8 -8.52 0.42 -36.60
C ARG A 8 -8.42 1.86 -37.09
N PRO A 9 -8.53 2.10 -38.39
CA PRO A 9 -8.77 3.44 -38.93
C PRO A 9 -10.08 4.03 -38.42
N PHE A 10 -10.21 5.35 -38.34
CA PHE A 10 -11.44 6.05 -37.95
C PHE A 10 -12.20 6.59 -39.15
N GLY A 11 -13.54 6.52 -39.09
CA GLY A 11 -14.45 7.02 -40.11
C GLY A 11 -14.41 6.20 -41.39
N THR A 12 -14.80 6.82 -42.50
CA THR A 12 -14.76 6.21 -43.82
C THR A 12 -13.46 6.53 -44.53
N LYS A 13 -12.72 5.52 -44.96
CA LYS A 13 -11.46 5.66 -45.72
C LYS A 13 -11.41 4.60 -46.80
N ASN A 14 -10.95 4.96 -47.96
CA ASN A 14 -10.86 4.07 -49.14
C ASN A 14 -12.19 3.34 -49.42
N GLY A 15 -13.34 4.00 -49.23
CA GLY A 15 -14.66 3.41 -49.42
C GLY A 15 -15.14 2.46 -48.31
N ILE A 16 -14.32 2.24 -47.26
CA ILE A 16 -14.66 1.38 -46.11
C ILE A 16 -15.08 2.24 -44.94
N ASP A 17 -16.32 2.03 -44.43
CA ASP A 17 -16.77 2.64 -43.17
C ASP A 17 -16.38 1.75 -42.00
N PHE A 18 -15.24 2.10 -41.35
CA PHE A 18 -14.69 1.37 -40.21
C PHE A 18 -15.53 1.51 -38.95
N ASN A 19 -16.34 2.57 -38.82
CA ASN A 19 -17.28 2.70 -37.69
C ASN A 19 -18.42 1.69 -37.82
N ARG A 20 -18.93 1.47 -39.04
CA ARG A 20 -19.92 0.45 -39.33
C ARG A 20 -19.35 -0.96 -39.10
N VAL A 21 -18.11 -1.24 -39.54
CA VAL A 21 -17.46 -2.53 -39.34
C VAL A 21 -17.30 -2.81 -37.83
N GLU A 22 -16.90 -1.82 -37.03
CA GLU A 22 -16.86 -1.99 -35.57
C GLU A 22 -18.25 -2.29 -35.01
N ALA A 23 -19.25 -1.47 -35.32
CA ALA A 23 -20.59 -1.58 -34.73
C ALA A 23 -21.33 -2.87 -35.12
N GLU A 24 -21.22 -3.30 -36.39
CA GLU A 24 -22.00 -4.43 -36.93
C GLU A 24 -21.24 -5.76 -36.93
N LEU A 25 -19.89 -5.74 -36.85
CA LEU A 25 -19.08 -6.95 -36.90
C LEU A 25 -18.26 -7.15 -35.61
N ILE A 26 -17.37 -6.20 -35.25
CA ILE A 26 -16.41 -6.41 -34.18
C ILE A 26 -17.07 -6.40 -32.79
N GLN A 27 -17.93 -5.41 -32.51
CA GLN A 27 -18.62 -5.30 -31.21
C GLN A 27 -19.55 -6.49 -30.92
N PRO A 28 -20.38 -6.95 -31.86
CA PRO A 28 -21.16 -8.17 -31.67
C PRO A 28 -20.31 -9.43 -31.46
N ALA A 29 -19.16 -9.53 -32.17
CA ALA A 29 -18.26 -10.69 -32.03
C ALA A 29 -17.61 -10.77 -30.65
N ILE A 30 -17.05 -9.64 -30.16
CA ILE A 30 -16.46 -9.60 -28.81
C ILE A 30 -17.49 -9.91 -27.73
N LYS A 31 -18.69 -9.36 -27.84
CA LYS A 31 -19.79 -9.62 -26.90
C LYS A 31 -20.21 -11.11 -26.89
N ALA A 32 -20.23 -11.75 -28.05
CA ALA A 32 -20.59 -13.18 -28.18
C ALA A 32 -19.58 -14.13 -27.57
N VAL A 33 -18.32 -13.69 -27.40
CA VAL A 33 -17.27 -14.45 -26.71
C VAL A 33 -17.07 -14.03 -25.24
N GLY A 34 -17.97 -13.19 -24.69
CA GLY A 34 -17.94 -12.76 -23.29
C GLY A 34 -16.87 -11.71 -22.96
N LEU A 35 -16.38 -11.01 -23.97
CA LEU A 35 -15.40 -9.94 -23.85
C LEU A 35 -16.09 -8.56 -23.97
N SER A 36 -15.40 -7.51 -23.54
CA SER A 36 -15.83 -6.12 -23.66
C SER A 36 -14.64 -5.20 -23.96
N GLY A 37 -14.86 -4.12 -24.68
CA GLY A 37 -13.81 -3.15 -25.01
C GLY A 37 -14.15 -2.32 -26.23
N GLY A 38 -13.23 -1.45 -26.64
CA GLY A 38 -13.43 -0.52 -27.73
C GLY A 38 -12.13 0.10 -28.23
N THR A 39 -12.26 1.19 -28.99
CA THR A 39 -11.16 1.98 -29.55
C THR A 39 -10.75 3.13 -28.64
N THR A 40 -9.69 3.84 -29.03
CA THR A 40 -9.26 5.12 -28.43
C THR A 40 -10.28 6.25 -28.57
N GLY A 41 -11.26 6.15 -29.48
CA GLY A 41 -12.32 7.15 -29.68
C GLY A 41 -13.22 7.35 -28.48
N GLU A 42 -13.26 6.39 -27.54
CA GLU A 42 -14.01 6.47 -26.29
C GLU A 42 -13.24 7.18 -25.15
N ILE A 43 -11.96 7.56 -25.39
CA ILE A 43 -11.15 8.28 -24.38
C ILE A 43 -11.49 9.77 -24.45
N ILE A 44 -12.49 10.20 -23.68
CA ILE A 44 -12.98 11.59 -23.65
C ILE A 44 -12.14 12.50 -22.72
N LYS A 45 -11.19 11.93 -21.94
CA LYS A 45 -10.46 12.64 -20.89
C LYS A 45 -9.37 13.56 -21.44
N GLN A 46 -9.21 14.75 -20.81
CA GLN A 46 -8.03 15.57 -20.98
C GLN A 46 -6.82 14.87 -20.34
N GLY A 47 -5.80 14.56 -21.16
CA GLY A 47 -4.58 13.88 -20.74
C GLY A 47 -3.65 13.59 -21.90
N ASN A 48 -2.62 12.80 -21.67
CA ASN A 48 -1.75 12.32 -22.75
C ASN A 48 -2.40 11.10 -23.40
N ILE A 49 -3.26 11.33 -24.39
CA ILE A 49 -4.00 10.29 -25.16
C ILE A 49 -3.09 9.12 -25.55
N ARG A 50 -1.83 9.41 -25.89
CA ARG A 50 -0.87 8.38 -26.29
C ARG A 50 -0.50 7.44 -25.16
N THR A 51 -0.30 7.95 -23.94
CA THR A 51 0.02 7.12 -22.76
C THR A 51 -1.14 6.21 -22.41
N ASP A 52 -2.36 6.74 -22.37
CA ASP A 52 -3.56 5.99 -22.05
C ASP A 52 -3.86 4.93 -23.11
N MET A 53 -3.63 5.25 -24.39
CA MET A 53 -3.77 4.33 -25.52
C MET A 53 -2.78 3.16 -25.40
N PHE A 54 -1.50 3.42 -25.18
CA PHE A 54 -0.51 2.35 -25.03
C PHE A 54 -0.75 1.49 -23.81
N GLN A 55 -1.19 2.10 -22.71
CA GLN A 55 -1.57 1.34 -21.53
C GLN A 55 -2.72 0.37 -21.83
N LYS A 56 -3.80 0.84 -22.45
CA LYS A 56 -4.95 -0.02 -22.84
C LYS A 56 -4.53 -1.11 -23.84
N LEU A 57 -3.73 -0.76 -24.84
CA LEU A 57 -3.20 -1.70 -25.84
C LEU A 57 -2.40 -2.84 -25.20
N LEU A 58 -1.57 -2.53 -24.21
CA LEU A 58 -0.66 -3.50 -23.57
C LEU A 58 -1.33 -4.29 -22.45
N VAL A 59 -2.33 -3.72 -21.78
CA VAL A 59 -3.10 -4.37 -20.72
C VAL A 59 -4.22 -5.27 -21.25
N ALA A 60 -4.76 -4.97 -22.43
CA ALA A 60 -5.85 -5.74 -23.03
C ALA A 60 -5.53 -7.24 -23.13
N ASP A 61 -6.52 -8.08 -22.75
CA ASP A 61 -6.42 -9.54 -22.86
C ASP A 61 -6.37 -9.99 -24.32
N LEU A 62 -7.02 -9.24 -25.22
CA LEU A 62 -7.03 -9.45 -26.66
C LEU A 62 -6.93 -8.10 -27.39
N VAL A 63 -6.14 -8.04 -28.45
CA VAL A 63 -6.15 -6.92 -29.40
C VAL A 63 -6.72 -7.39 -30.73
N ILE A 64 -7.68 -6.66 -31.28
CA ILE A 64 -8.20 -6.88 -32.65
C ILE A 64 -7.69 -5.73 -33.51
N ALA A 65 -6.91 -6.02 -34.54
CA ALA A 65 -6.36 -5.01 -35.44
C ALA A 65 -6.90 -5.17 -36.87
N ASP A 66 -7.54 -4.11 -37.41
CA ASP A 66 -7.98 -4.05 -38.81
C ASP A 66 -6.86 -3.49 -39.68
N ILE A 67 -6.33 -4.34 -40.54
CA ILE A 67 -5.22 -4.08 -41.46
C ILE A 67 -5.66 -3.94 -42.92
N SER A 68 -6.91 -3.58 -43.15
CA SER A 68 -7.52 -3.50 -44.53
C SER A 68 -6.85 -2.45 -45.41
N ILE A 69 -6.44 -1.31 -44.80
CA ILE A 69 -5.80 -0.20 -45.52
C ILE A 69 -4.48 0.21 -44.81
N TYR A 70 -3.64 0.91 -45.55
CA TYR A 70 -2.39 1.46 -44.97
C TYR A 70 -2.71 2.54 -43.92
N ASN A 71 -2.47 2.23 -42.66
CA ASN A 71 -2.64 3.19 -41.57
C ASN A 71 -1.38 3.15 -40.68
N PRO A 72 -0.50 4.16 -40.76
CA PRO A 72 0.75 4.19 -39.97
C PRO A 72 0.53 4.09 -38.46
N ASN A 73 -0.56 4.65 -37.94
CA ASN A 73 -0.85 4.59 -36.51
C ASN A 73 -1.24 3.17 -36.08
N ALA A 74 -2.13 2.51 -36.86
CA ALA A 74 -2.52 1.12 -36.56
C ALA A 74 -1.32 0.17 -36.62
N TYR A 75 -0.41 0.35 -37.58
CA TYR A 75 0.80 -0.46 -37.67
C TYR A 75 1.79 -0.18 -36.56
N TYR A 76 1.91 1.08 -36.12
CA TYR A 76 2.74 1.43 -34.97
C TYR A 76 2.21 0.81 -33.68
N GLU A 77 0.88 0.87 -33.43
CA GLU A 77 0.22 0.26 -32.30
C GLU A 77 0.39 -1.27 -32.32
N LEU A 78 0.19 -1.89 -33.48
CA LEU A 78 0.40 -3.33 -33.66
C LEU A 78 1.84 -3.75 -33.40
N GLY A 79 2.81 -3.00 -33.90
CA GLY A 79 4.24 -3.24 -33.63
C GLY A 79 4.59 -3.15 -32.16
N VAL A 80 4.04 -2.16 -31.42
CA VAL A 80 4.19 -2.04 -29.98
C VAL A 80 3.58 -3.25 -29.26
N ARG A 81 2.37 -3.67 -29.66
CA ARG A 81 1.73 -4.86 -29.10
C ARG A 81 2.58 -6.11 -29.28
N HIS A 82 3.06 -6.36 -30.49
CA HIS A 82 3.93 -7.50 -30.82
C HIS A 82 5.26 -7.49 -30.05
N ALA A 83 5.81 -6.30 -29.74
CA ALA A 83 7.08 -6.19 -29.02
C ALA A 83 6.97 -6.54 -27.52
N PHE A 84 5.77 -6.39 -26.91
CA PHE A 84 5.58 -6.54 -25.46
C PHE A 84 4.64 -7.67 -25.06
N ARG A 85 3.84 -8.22 -26.02
CA ARG A 85 2.86 -9.28 -25.76
C ARG A 85 3.09 -10.43 -26.71
N GLU A 86 3.21 -11.64 -26.16
CA GLU A 86 3.55 -12.83 -26.96
C GLU A 86 2.37 -13.43 -27.73
N LYS A 87 1.12 -13.16 -27.25
CA LYS A 87 -0.08 -13.80 -27.77
C LYS A 87 -1.33 -12.92 -27.65
N ARG A 88 -2.42 -13.37 -28.32
CA ARG A 88 -3.73 -12.73 -28.33
C ARG A 88 -3.75 -11.39 -29.06
N THR A 89 -3.10 -11.38 -30.25
CA THR A 89 -3.21 -10.31 -31.23
C THR A 89 -3.93 -10.87 -32.46
N PHE A 90 -5.15 -10.41 -32.69
CA PHE A 90 -6.03 -10.94 -33.74
C PHE A 90 -6.14 -9.96 -34.90
N LEU A 91 -5.76 -10.37 -36.11
CA LEU A 91 -5.78 -9.53 -37.29
C LEU A 91 -7.03 -9.80 -38.11
N ILE A 92 -7.71 -8.73 -38.56
CA ILE A 92 -8.81 -8.79 -39.55
C ILE A 92 -8.48 -7.92 -40.74
N ARG A 93 -9.06 -8.32 -41.89
CA ARG A 93 -8.91 -7.58 -43.15
C ARG A 93 -10.18 -7.69 -44.00
N CYS A 94 -10.54 -6.58 -44.65
CA CYS A 94 -11.61 -6.61 -45.63
C CYS A 94 -11.24 -7.47 -46.84
N SER A 95 -12.16 -8.33 -47.30
CA SER A 95 -11.97 -9.12 -48.51
C SER A 95 -12.15 -8.25 -49.76
N ARG A 96 -11.42 -8.55 -50.81
CA ARG A 96 -11.63 -7.91 -52.12
C ARG A 96 -13.01 -8.28 -52.73
N GLN A 97 -13.58 -9.41 -52.32
CA GLN A 97 -14.91 -9.82 -52.72
C GLN A 97 -15.96 -9.03 -51.93
N GLY A 98 -16.92 -8.43 -52.66
CA GLY A 98 -17.99 -7.64 -52.03
C GLY A 98 -17.59 -6.21 -51.66
N LEU A 99 -16.48 -5.70 -52.21
CA LEU A 99 -16.13 -4.28 -52.10
C LEU A 99 -17.07 -3.42 -52.94
N PRO A 100 -17.50 -2.24 -52.41
CA PRO A 100 -18.14 -1.21 -53.23
C PRO A 100 -17.23 -0.78 -54.38
N PRO A 101 -17.77 -0.27 -55.52
CA PRO A 101 -16.99 0.15 -56.68
C PRO A 101 -15.99 1.28 -56.42
N ASP A 102 -16.20 2.05 -55.35
CA ASP A 102 -15.42 3.18 -54.92
C ASP A 102 -14.44 2.81 -53.77
N ALA A 103 -14.40 1.56 -53.34
CA ALA A 103 -13.50 1.10 -52.27
C ALA A 103 -12.23 0.48 -52.87
N GLU A 104 -11.12 0.84 -52.25
CA GLU A 104 -9.80 0.30 -52.57
C GLU A 104 -9.09 -0.28 -51.35
N LEU A 105 -8.46 -1.44 -51.53
CA LEU A 105 -7.61 -2.06 -50.51
C LEU A 105 -6.15 -1.84 -50.89
N ASP A 106 -5.40 -1.36 -49.91
CA ASP A 106 -3.96 -1.30 -50.03
C ASP A 106 -3.30 -2.69 -50.05
N ASP A 107 -2.16 -2.80 -50.70
CA ASP A 107 -1.36 -4.02 -50.59
C ASP A 107 -0.87 -4.23 -49.14
N MET A 108 -0.87 -5.51 -48.75
CA MET A 108 -0.40 -5.86 -47.42
C MET A 108 1.08 -5.55 -47.28
N PRO A 109 1.50 -4.85 -46.20
CA PRO A 109 2.90 -4.63 -45.91
C PRO A 109 3.70 -5.94 -45.85
N PHE A 110 4.94 -5.90 -46.29
CA PHE A 110 5.82 -7.09 -46.35
C PHE A 110 5.89 -7.81 -44.99
N ASP A 111 6.01 -7.05 -43.92
CA ASP A 111 6.19 -7.58 -42.56
C ASP A 111 4.95 -8.29 -41.99
N LEU A 112 3.76 -8.08 -42.55
CA LEU A 112 2.51 -8.73 -42.14
C LEU A 112 2.03 -9.82 -43.12
N LYS A 113 2.74 -10.04 -44.24
CA LYS A 113 2.34 -11.02 -45.27
C LYS A 113 2.29 -12.46 -44.77
N THR A 114 3.08 -12.76 -43.74
CA THR A 114 3.19 -14.10 -43.15
C THR A 114 2.23 -14.30 -41.99
N ASP A 115 1.63 -13.21 -41.47
CA ASP A 115 0.75 -13.29 -40.32
C ASP A 115 -0.64 -13.78 -40.72
N ARG A 116 -1.25 -14.57 -39.85
CA ARG A 116 -2.62 -15.07 -40.07
C ARG A 116 -3.61 -13.96 -39.78
N TYR A 117 -4.51 -13.68 -40.71
CA TYR A 117 -5.63 -12.77 -40.53
C TYR A 117 -6.95 -13.43 -40.93
N ARG A 118 -8.08 -12.87 -40.51
CA ARG A 118 -9.43 -13.27 -40.95
C ARG A 118 -10.01 -12.22 -41.88
N GLU A 119 -10.54 -12.68 -43.01
CA GLU A 119 -11.24 -11.81 -43.94
C GLU A 119 -12.69 -11.59 -43.53
N TYR A 120 -13.20 -10.38 -43.74
CA TYR A 120 -14.61 -10.05 -43.64
C TYR A 120 -15.11 -9.39 -44.93
N ARG A 121 -16.40 -9.52 -45.22
CA ARG A 121 -17.02 -8.98 -46.44
C ARG A 121 -17.94 -7.81 -46.08
N LEU A 122 -17.78 -6.65 -46.74
CA LEU A 122 -18.61 -5.47 -46.49
C LEU A 122 -20.04 -5.63 -46.96
N ASP A 123 -20.28 -6.45 -47.98
CA ASP A 123 -21.61 -6.78 -48.50
C ASP A 123 -22.32 -7.87 -47.68
N ASP A 124 -21.60 -8.60 -46.80
CA ASP A 124 -22.15 -9.63 -45.93
C ASP A 124 -21.42 -9.65 -44.56
N LEU A 125 -21.64 -8.61 -43.75
CA LEU A 125 -21.10 -8.54 -42.39
C LEU A 125 -21.76 -9.59 -41.48
N ALA A 126 -23.01 -9.95 -41.71
CA ALA A 126 -23.72 -10.95 -40.91
C ALA A 126 -23.16 -12.37 -41.09
N GLY A 127 -22.80 -12.74 -42.31
CA GLY A 127 -22.08 -13.99 -42.58
C GLY A 127 -20.69 -13.99 -41.97
N SER A 128 -19.96 -12.92 -42.17
CA SER A 128 -18.60 -12.73 -41.59
C SER A 128 -18.57 -12.76 -40.06
N LEU A 129 -19.66 -12.37 -39.40
CA LEU A 129 -19.80 -12.37 -37.94
C LEU A 129 -19.66 -13.78 -37.34
N LYS A 130 -20.24 -14.81 -37.97
CA LYS A 130 -20.17 -16.19 -37.48
C LYS A 130 -18.75 -16.71 -37.49
N ASP A 131 -18.06 -16.49 -38.62
CA ASP A 131 -16.67 -16.92 -38.80
C ASP A 131 -15.71 -16.19 -37.84
N LEU A 132 -16.00 -14.91 -37.59
CA LEU A 132 -15.22 -14.10 -36.64
C LEU A 132 -15.42 -14.59 -35.20
N ILE A 133 -16.64 -14.91 -34.77
CA ILE A 133 -16.90 -15.44 -33.41
C ILE A 133 -16.17 -16.76 -33.19
N GLU A 134 -16.21 -17.68 -34.17
CA GLU A 134 -15.51 -18.97 -34.07
C GLU A 134 -13.99 -18.78 -33.94
N ALA A 135 -13.42 -17.92 -34.80
CA ALA A 135 -12.01 -17.63 -34.78
C ALA A 135 -11.55 -16.92 -33.48
N LEU A 136 -12.35 -15.98 -32.96
CA LEU A 136 -12.05 -15.32 -31.69
C LEU A 136 -12.09 -16.30 -30.51
N ARG A 137 -13.06 -17.22 -30.45
CA ARG A 137 -13.11 -18.29 -29.45
C ARG A 137 -11.84 -19.14 -29.45
N ALA A 138 -11.41 -19.55 -30.63
CA ALA A 138 -10.18 -20.32 -30.80
C ALA A 138 -8.95 -19.53 -30.31
N THR A 139 -8.86 -18.25 -30.63
CA THR A 139 -7.74 -17.39 -30.23
C THR A 139 -7.68 -17.15 -28.71
N VAL A 140 -8.84 -16.90 -28.09
CA VAL A 140 -8.92 -16.66 -26.63
C VAL A 140 -8.48 -17.88 -25.82
N THR A 141 -8.74 -19.09 -26.34
CA THR A 141 -8.39 -20.36 -25.68
C THR A 141 -7.01 -20.89 -26.08
N SER A 142 -6.39 -20.35 -27.14
CA SER A 142 -5.07 -20.76 -27.60
C SER A 142 -3.96 -20.26 -26.69
N GLU A 143 -2.97 -21.10 -26.49
CA GLU A 143 -1.69 -20.77 -25.84
C GLU A 143 -0.56 -20.53 -26.86
N ASP A 144 -0.86 -20.56 -28.15
CA ASP A 144 0.11 -20.34 -29.22
C ASP A 144 0.61 -18.89 -29.22
N GLN A 145 1.89 -18.71 -29.48
CA GLN A 145 2.50 -17.41 -29.73
C GLN A 145 2.10 -16.89 -31.10
N ASP A 146 1.44 -15.73 -31.15
CA ASP A 146 1.05 -15.04 -32.38
C ASP A 146 1.94 -13.83 -32.71
N SER A 147 2.79 -13.40 -31.78
CA SER A 147 3.73 -12.33 -32.02
C SER A 147 4.96 -12.82 -32.82
N PRO A 148 5.25 -12.22 -33.98
CA PRO A 148 6.45 -12.55 -34.75
C PRO A 148 7.76 -12.21 -33.98
N ILE A 149 7.73 -11.22 -33.09
CA ILE A 149 8.90 -10.82 -32.29
C ILE A 149 9.29 -11.93 -31.31
N PHE A 150 8.32 -12.50 -30.58
CA PHE A 150 8.60 -13.59 -29.63
C PHE A 150 8.99 -14.89 -30.35
N GLN A 151 8.41 -15.14 -31.53
CA GLN A 151 8.82 -16.29 -32.36
C GLN A 151 10.26 -16.19 -32.84
N LEU A 152 10.73 -14.97 -33.20
CA LEU A 152 12.11 -14.73 -33.65
C LEU A 152 13.12 -14.63 -32.50
N LEU A 153 12.66 -14.22 -31.30
CA LEU A 153 13.48 -13.99 -30.11
C LEU A 153 13.04 -14.92 -28.96
N PRO A 154 13.33 -16.22 -29.02
CA PRO A 154 12.78 -17.22 -28.08
C PRO A 154 13.25 -17.05 -26.62
N LYS A 155 14.22 -16.18 -26.36
CA LYS A 155 14.66 -15.80 -25.01
C LYS A 155 14.03 -14.51 -24.50
N LEU A 156 13.19 -13.85 -25.31
CA LEU A 156 12.43 -12.69 -24.88
C LEU A 156 11.32 -13.16 -23.95
N GLU A 157 11.25 -12.61 -22.74
CA GLU A 157 10.17 -12.89 -21.81
C GLU A 157 9.09 -11.83 -21.92
N GLU A 158 7.82 -12.27 -21.96
CA GLU A 158 6.67 -11.37 -21.92
C GLU A 158 6.67 -10.59 -20.61
N GLN A 159 6.50 -9.29 -20.70
CA GLN A 159 6.32 -8.46 -19.51
C GLN A 159 4.91 -8.67 -18.95
N HIS A 160 4.82 -8.85 -17.63
CA HIS A 160 3.52 -8.97 -16.97
C HIS A 160 2.70 -7.68 -17.20
N HIS A 161 1.42 -7.82 -17.58
CA HIS A 161 0.56 -6.69 -17.95
C HIS A 161 0.50 -5.58 -16.85
N GLU A 162 0.66 -5.95 -15.59
CA GLU A 162 0.68 -5.00 -14.48
C GLU A 162 1.85 -4.00 -14.51
N VAL A 163 2.95 -4.34 -15.20
CA VAL A 163 4.08 -3.42 -15.39
C VAL A 163 3.64 -2.19 -16.20
N PHE A 164 2.62 -2.34 -17.03
CA PHE A 164 2.09 -1.26 -17.86
C PHE A 164 0.97 -0.45 -17.17
N LEU A 165 0.47 -0.90 -16.02
CA LEU A 165 -0.53 -0.17 -15.24
C LEU A 165 0.14 0.96 -14.47
N SER A 166 0.06 2.18 -14.99
CA SER A 166 0.56 3.36 -14.31
C SER A 166 -0.50 3.96 -13.39
N VAL A 167 -0.08 4.30 -12.18
CA VAL A 167 -0.91 5.08 -11.26
C VAL A 167 -1.09 6.49 -11.84
N PRO A 168 -2.31 7.05 -11.90
CA PRO A 168 -2.56 8.40 -12.39
C PRO A 168 -1.70 9.44 -11.67
N ARG A 169 -1.31 10.48 -12.41
CA ARG A 169 -0.41 11.52 -11.88
C ARG A 169 -1.04 12.29 -10.72
N ASP A 170 -2.28 12.69 -10.88
CA ASP A 170 -3.04 13.42 -9.86
C ASP A 170 -3.27 12.58 -8.59
N PHE A 171 -3.49 11.26 -8.74
CA PHE A 171 -3.50 10.36 -7.57
C PHE A 171 -2.15 10.33 -6.84
N ARG A 172 -1.03 10.28 -7.56
CA ARG A 172 0.31 10.35 -6.94
C ARG A 172 0.54 11.66 -6.21
N GLU A 173 0.09 12.77 -6.80
CA GLU A 173 0.15 14.09 -6.18
C GLU A 173 -0.67 14.14 -4.87
N ASP A 174 -1.89 13.56 -4.85
CA ASP A 174 -2.70 13.42 -3.64
C ASP A 174 -1.97 12.61 -2.55
N VAL A 175 -1.34 11.48 -2.93
CA VAL A 175 -0.56 10.63 -2.00
C VAL A 175 0.63 11.38 -1.43
N GLU A 176 1.42 12.07 -2.27
CA GLU A 176 2.58 12.85 -1.83
C GLU A 176 2.21 13.99 -0.89
N GLN A 177 1.09 14.66 -1.14
CA GLN A 177 0.57 15.71 -0.26
C GLN A 177 0.17 15.15 1.11
N ALA A 178 -0.55 14.03 1.13
CA ALA A 178 -0.96 13.37 2.35
C ALA A 178 0.24 12.86 3.17
N GLU A 179 1.26 12.29 2.49
CA GLU A 179 2.50 11.84 3.11
C GLU A 179 3.28 13.00 3.73
N LYS A 180 3.54 14.07 2.99
CA LYS A 180 4.22 15.29 3.48
C LYS A 180 3.52 15.91 4.67
N ALA A 181 2.19 15.86 4.69
CA ALA A 181 1.37 16.37 5.78
C ALA A 181 1.19 15.37 6.95
N VAL A 182 1.78 14.16 6.86
CA VAL A 182 1.67 13.06 7.84
C VAL A 182 0.20 12.70 8.13
N ARG A 183 -0.65 12.66 7.08
CA ARG A 183 -2.08 12.43 7.19
C ARG A 183 -2.45 10.98 6.87
N ALA A 184 -2.35 10.11 7.85
CA ALA A 184 -2.64 8.68 7.68
C ALA A 184 -4.11 8.39 7.30
N GLY A 185 -5.06 9.22 7.75
CA GLY A 185 -6.47 9.12 7.38
C GLY A 185 -6.71 9.38 5.90
N ASP A 186 -6.07 10.41 5.33
CA ASP A 186 -6.15 10.73 3.90
C ASP A 186 -5.61 9.57 3.06
N LEU A 187 -4.44 9.02 3.43
CA LEU A 187 -3.85 7.85 2.75
C LEU A 187 -4.76 6.61 2.84
N SER A 188 -5.46 6.42 3.96
CA SER A 188 -6.40 5.31 4.13
C SER A 188 -7.66 5.48 3.27
N MET A 189 -8.19 6.69 3.17
CA MET A 189 -9.29 7.02 2.25
C MET A 189 -8.91 6.73 0.80
N LEU A 190 -7.73 7.21 0.37
CA LEU A 190 -7.23 6.96 -0.97
C LEU A 190 -7.11 5.45 -1.26
N ALA A 191 -6.74 4.63 -0.27
CA ALA A 191 -6.67 3.17 -0.44
C ALA A 191 -8.05 2.56 -0.72
N GLU A 192 -9.10 3.00 -0.03
CA GLU A 192 -10.47 2.57 -0.30
C GLU A 192 -10.95 3.04 -1.67
N GLU A 193 -10.63 4.28 -2.03
CA GLU A 193 -10.99 4.88 -3.30
C GLU A 193 -10.39 4.14 -4.51
N THR A 194 -9.26 3.42 -4.36
CA THR A 194 -8.66 2.61 -5.44
C THR A 194 -9.53 1.43 -5.89
N ALA A 195 -10.56 1.08 -5.13
CA ALA A 195 -11.43 -0.05 -5.47
C ALA A 195 -12.11 0.15 -6.83
N GLY A 196 -12.02 -0.87 -7.69
CA GLY A 196 -12.60 -0.86 -9.04
C GLY A 196 -11.65 -0.38 -10.15
N PHE A 197 -10.49 0.16 -9.82
CA PHE A 197 -9.50 0.56 -10.82
C PHE A 197 -8.51 -0.56 -11.14
N GLU A 198 -8.11 -0.67 -12.40
CA GLU A 198 -7.14 -1.67 -12.87
C GLU A 198 -5.75 -1.48 -12.22
N TRP A 199 -5.36 -0.23 -11.98
CA TRP A 199 -4.11 0.14 -11.30
C TRP A 199 -4.16 0.02 -9.77
N ARG A 200 -5.25 -0.56 -9.20
CA ARG A 200 -5.46 -0.67 -7.75
C ARG A 200 -4.24 -1.22 -6.99
N ILE A 201 -3.65 -2.31 -7.47
CA ILE A 201 -2.50 -2.92 -6.79
C ILE A 201 -1.31 -1.95 -6.74
N ALA A 202 -1.01 -1.26 -7.85
CA ALA A 202 0.06 -0.27 -7.91
C ALA A 202 -0.22 0.92 -6.97
N GLY A 203 -1.48 1.39 -6.91
CA GLY A 203 -1.93 2.42 -5.99
C GLY A 203 -1.80 2.00 -4.52
N LEU A 204 -2.24 0.78 -4.18
CA LEU A 204 -2.11 0.24 -2.82
C LEU A 204 -0.64 0.09 -2.40
N ARG A 205 0.25 -0.35 -3.30
CA ARG A 205 1.69 -0.42 -3.00
C ARG A 205 2.28 0.96 -2.69
N LEU A 206 1.91 1.98 -3.46
CA LEU A 206 2.33 3.35 -3.21
C LEU A 206 1.85 3.82 -1.82
N LEU A 207 0.57 3.66 -1.53
CA LEU A 207 -0.03 4.05 -0.25
C LEU A 207 0.56 3.27 0.94
N GLY A 208 0.76 1.96 0.78
CA GLY A 208 1.39 1.13 1.80
C GLY A 208 2.81 1.59 2.14
N LYS A 209 3.59 2.01 1.13
CA LYS A 209 4.92 2.61 1.31
C LYS A 209 4.83 3.96 2.03
N SER A 210 3.97 4.86 1.59
CA SER A 210 3.78 6.16 2.22
C SER A 210 3.36 6.06 3.69
N LEU A 211 2.43 5.15 4.01
CA LEU A 211 2.03 4.88 5.40
C LEU A 211 3.19 4.29 6.24
N PHE A 212 4.06 3.50 5.62
CA PHE A 212 5.25 2.97 6.24
C PHE A 212 6.28 4.08 6.56
N GLU A 213 6.52 4.99 5.62
CA GLU A 213 7.46 6.12 5.79
C GLU A 213 7.02 7.08 6.91
N ILE A 214 5.72 7.33 7.05
CA ILE A 214 5.19 8.14 8.16
C ILE A 214 5.03 7.35 9.47
N ALA A 215 5.59 6.12 9.54
CA ALA A 215 5.58 5.23 10.70
C ALA A 215 4.18 4.85 11.23
N HIS A 216 3.17 4.87 10.38
CA HIS A 216 1.81 4.43 10.74
C HIS A 216 1.61 2.95 10.41
N TRP A 217 2.22 2.08 11.25
CA TRP A 217 2.39 0.64 10.98
C TRP A 217 1.07 -0.11 10.77
N GLU A 218 0.05 0.17 11.59
CA GLU A 218 -1.24 -0.52 11.55
C GLU A 218 -1.98 -0.23 10.23
N ARG A 219 -1.96 1.02 9.77
CA ARG A 219 -2.55 1.39 8.48
C ARG A 219 -1.76 0.85 7.30
N SER A 220 -0.43 0.93 7.38
CA SER A 220 0.45 0.31 6.38
C SER A 220 0.16 -1.19 6.26
N ARG A 221 0.03 -1.91 7.41
CA ARG A 221 -0.36 -3.31 7.45
C ARG A 221 -1.66 -3.54 6.69
N ALA A 222 -2.73 -2.80 7.04
CA ALA A 222 -4.05 -2.96 6.43
C ALA A 222 -3.99 -2.81 4.90
N VAL A 223 -3.24 -1.84 4.39
CA VAL A 223 -3.08 -1.62 2.95
C VAL A 223 -2.28 -2.75 2.29
N TRP A 224 -1.19 -3.22 2.90
CA TRP A 224 -0.41 -4.34 2.36
C TRP A 224 -1.16 -5.67 2.43
N GLU A 225 -2.02 -5.85 3.44
CA GLU A 225 -2.94 -7.00 3.51
C GLU A 225 -3.93 -7.01 2.34
N LEU A 226 -4.44 -5.85 1.90
CA LEU A 226 -5.27 -5.76 0.68
C LEU A 226 -4.49 -6.22 -0.57
N VAL A 227 -3.21 -5.84 -0.70
CA VAL A 227 -2.37 -6.33 -1.81
C VAL A 227 -2.22 -7.85 -1.74
N ARG A 228 -1.90 -8.40 -0.56
CA ARG A 228 -1.77 -9.84 -0.34
C ARG A 228 -3.08 -10.59 -0.63
N ASP A 229 -4.23 -10.04 -0.27
CA ASP A 229 -5.53 -10.69 -0.50
C ASP A 229 -5.86 -10.79 -1.99
N ILE A 230 -5.39 -9.82 -2.79
CA ILE A 230 -5.51 -9.88 -4.26
C ILE A 230 -4.46 -10.81 -4.85
N LYS A 231 -3.23 -10.81 -4.30
CA LYS A 231 -2.08 -11.61 -4.73
C LYS A 231 -1.40 -12.28 -3.52
N PRO A 232 -1.83 -13.49 -3.13
CA PRO A 232 -1.36 -14.13 -1.88
C PRO A 232 0.15 -14.35 -1.80
N LEU A 233 0.80 -14.66 -2.91
CA LEU A 233 2.24 -14.91 -2.99
C LEU A 233 3.06 -13.69 -3.44
N ASP A 234 2.48 -12.48 -3.51
CA ASP A 234 3.22 -11.27 -3.89
C ASP A 234 4.44 -11.05 -2.98
N PRO A 235 5.69 -11.10 -3.51
CA PRO A 235 6.88 -11.04 -2.67
C PRO A 235 7.01 -9.69 -1.95
N GLU A 236 6.74 -8.58 -2.63
CA GLU A 236 6.85 -7.24 -2.04
C GLU A 236 5.87 -7.06 -0.88
N ALA A 237 4.59 -7.45 -1.08
CA ALA A 237 3.59 -7.36 -0.02
C ALA A 237 3.95 -8.23 1.19
N ASN A 238 4.39 -9.47 0.96
CA ASN A 238 4.73 -10.37 2.05
C ASN A 238 6.02 -9.94 2.79
N LEU A 239 7.05 -9.41 2.12
CA LEU A 239 8.25 -8.84 2.75
C LEU A 239 7.90 -7.60 3.60
N LYS A 240 7.08 -6.69 3.06
CA LYS A 240 6.62 -5.51 3.80
C LYS A 240 5.78 -5.91 5.01
N LEU A 241 4.84 -6.84 4.86
CA LEU A 241 4.06 -7.38 5.97
C LEU A 241 4.95 -8.06 7.02
N GLY A 242 5.95 -8.84 6.62
CA GLY A 242 6.93 -9.42 7.53
C GLY A 242 7.63 -8.36 8.39
N THR A 243 8.05 -7.24 7.77
CA THR A 243 8.66 -6.13 8.49
C THR A 243 7.67 -5.39 9.40
N ILE A 244 6.45 -5.15 8.92
CA ILE A 244 5.42 -4.42 9.68
C ILE A 244 4.95 -5.25 10.89
N TYR A 245 4.64 -6.54 10.72
CA TYR A 245 4.25 -7.41 11.83
C TYR A 245 5.34 -7.48 12.89
N HIS A 246 6.61 -7.54 12.49
CA HIS A 246 7.72 -7.47 13.47
C HIS A 246 7.70 -6.14 14.25
N ARG A 247 7.44 -4.99 13.58
CA ARG A 247 7.31 -3.69 14.24
C ARG A 247 6.15 -3.64 15.23
N LEU A 248 5.09 -4.37 14.94
CA LEU A 248 3.91 -4.53 15.79
C LEU A 248 4.08 -5.63 16.84
N ASN A 249 5.27 -6.22 16.94
CA ASN A 249 5.60 -7.33 17.85
C ASN A 249 4.78 -8.63 17.62
N ASP A 250 4.24 -8.81 16.41
CA ASP A 250 3.57 -10.04 15.98
C ASP A 250 4.52 -10.91 15.14
N LEU A 251 5.42 -11.59 15.84
CA LEU A 251 6.46 -12.40 15.19
C LEU A 251 5.87 -13.61 14.44
N SER A 252 4.73 -14.12 14.89
CA SER A 252 4.09 -15.27 14.25
C SER A 252 3.52 -14.92 12.87
N ARG A 253 2.77 -13.81 12.77
CA ARG A 253 2.29 -13.31 11.47
C ARG A 253 3.44 -12.83 10.58
N SER A 254 4.50 -12.29 11.17
CA SER A 254 5.73 -11.93 10.45
C SER A 254 6.33 -13.15 9.74
N ASP A 255 6.55 -14.26 10.47
CA ASP A 255 7.10 -15.50 9.88
C ASP A 255 6.21 -16.06 8.78
N LEU A 256 4.88 -16.10 9.00
CA LEU A 256 3.94 -16.56 7.98
C LEU A 256 3.99 -15.74 6.69
N ALA A 257 4.11 -14.43 6.80
CA ALA A 257 4.23 -13.56 5.63
C ALA A 257 5.56 -13.82 4.89
N LEU A 258 6.68 -13.90 5.61
CA LEU A 258 7.99 -14.14 5.03
C LEU A 258 8.09 -15.51 4.35
N ARG A 259 7.53 -16.55 4.94
CA ARG A 259 7.47 -17.89 4.32
C ARG A 259 6.62 -17.88 3.04
N ARG A 260 5.49 -17.14 3.01
CA ARG A 260 4.73 -16.96 1.76
C ARG A 260 5.53 -16.22 0.67
N ALA A 261 6.40 -15.29 1.05
CA ALA A 261 7.29 -14.66 0.06
C ALA A 261 8.24 -15.71 -0.54
N LEU A 262 8.82 -16.60 0.28
CA LEU A 262 9.70 -17.67 -0.15
C LEU A 262 8.99 -18.72 -1.02
N ASP A 263 7.67 -18.91 -0.86
CA ASP A 263 6.85 -19.84 -1.66
C ASP A 263 6.59 -19.32 -3.09
N HIS A 264 7.03 -18.09 -3.44
CA HIS A 264 6.81 -17.55 -4.77
C HIS A 264 7.70 -18.28 -5.81
N PRO A 265 7.11 -18.84 -6.90
CA PRO A 265 7.83 -19.75 -7.81
C PRO A 265 8.96 -19.08 -8.62
N LYS A 266 8.94 -17.77 -8.74
CA LYS A 266 9.96 -16.97 -9.45
C LYS A 266 10.50 -15.87 -8.53
N LEU A 267 10.85 -16.23 -7.29
CA LEU A 267 11.44 -15.28 -6.37
C LEU A 267 12.86 -14.94 -6.82
N ASP A 268 13.19 -13.67 -6.88
CA ASP A 268 14.55 -13.23 -7.13
C ASP A 268 15.46 -13.42 -5.90
N GLN A 269 16.77 -13.50 -6.13
CA GLN A 269 17.74 -13.76 -5.07
C GLN A 269 17.75 -12.69 -3.99
N GLU A 270 17.57 -11.43 -4.35
CA GLU A 270 17.55 -10.31 -3.40
C GLU A 270 16.37 -10.41 -2.43
N CYS A 271 15.18 -10.69 -2.95
CA CYS A 271 13.97 -10.92 -2.15
C CYS A 271 14.09 -12.17 -1.27
N GLY A 272 14.69 -13.26 -1.77
CA GLY A 272 14.97 -14.48 -1.01
C GLY A 272 15.91 -14.22 0.16
N ALA A 273 17.01 -13.55 -0.11
CA ALA A 273 18.00 -13.15 0.91
C ALA A 273 17.38 -12.22 1.98
N GLU A 274 16.54 -11.26 1.57
CA GLU A 274 15.81 -10.38 2.50
C GLU A 274 14.83 -11.18 3.37
N ALA A 275 14.05 -12.09 2.79
CA ALA A 275 13.08 -12.90 3.54
C ALA A 275 13.75 -13.74 4.63
N HIS A 276 14.83 -14.45 4.30
CA HIS A 276 15.63 -15.22 5.26
C HIS A 276 16.27 -14.33 6.32
N ALA A 277 16.81 -13.17 5.95
CA ALA A 277 17.36 -12.21 6.92
C ALA A 277 16.32 -11.70 7.92
N LEU A 278 15.08 -11.48 7.47
CA LEU A 278 13.97 -11.08 8.33
C LEU A 278 13.48 -12.22 9.23
N LEU A 279 13.45 -13.47 8.75
CA LEU A 279 13.19 -14.65 9.59
C LEU A 279 14.28 -14.81 10.66
N GLY A 280 15.54 -14.68 10.29
CA GLY A 280 16.66 -14.69 11.22
C GLY A 280 16.55 -13.59 12.29
N ARG A 281 16.09 -12.39 11.93
CA ARG A 281 15.80 -11.30 12.87
C ARG A 281 14.69 -11.68 13.85
N ASN A 282 13.62 -12.30 13.38
CA ASN A 282 12.51 -12.74 14.24
C ASN A 282 12.96 -13.82 15.22
N ALA A 283 13.70 -14.82 14.76
CA ALA A 283 14.29 -15.87 15.60
C ALA A 283 15.26 -15.25 16.64
N LYS A 284 16.12 -14.31 16.24
CA LYS A 284 17.02 -13.57 17.15
C LYS A 284 16.24 -12.82 18.24
N GLN A 285 15.11 -12.18 17.89
CA GLN A 285 14.28 -11.50 18.89
C GLN A 285 13.69 -12.51 19.90
N ARG A 286 13.10 -13.63 19.44
CA ARG A 286 12.61 -14.68 20.35
C ARG A 286 13.70 -15.22 21.25
N TRP A 287 14.89 -15.43 20.69
CA TRP A 287 16.05 -15.82 21.46
C TRP A 287 16.38 -14.83 22.57
N GLN A 288 16.42 -13.51 22.25
CA GLN A 288 16.70 -12.47 23.23
C GLN A 288 15.63 -12.38 24.31
N GLU A 289 14.36 -12.47 23.95
CA GLU A 289 13.24 -12.43 24.89
C GLU A 289 13.25 -13.62 25.84
N GLY A 290 13.71 -14.78 25.40
CA GLY A 290 13.77 -16.00 26.20
C GLY A 290 14.77 -15.98 27.36
N TRP A 291 15.84 -15.19 27.27
CA TRP A 291 16.88 -15.18 28.30
C TRP A 291 17.09 -13.83 29.00
N LYS A 292 16.59 -12.73 28.46
CA LYS A 292 16.92 -11.37 28.95
C LYS A 292 16.61 -11.13 30.44
N ASP A 293 15.57 -11.79 30.95
CA ASP A 293 15.08 -11.64 32.32
C ASP A 293 15.25 -12.94 33.14
N ALA A 294 15.99 -13.93 32.61
CA ALA A 294 16.20 -15.23 33.26
C ALA A 294 17.26 -15.14 34.40
N ALA A 295 17.09 -16.01 35.38
CA ALA A 295 18.06 -16.12 36.51
C ALA A 295 19.47 -16.52 36.03
N HIS A 296 19.55 -17.35 34.99
CA HIS A 296 20.79 -17.82 34.38
C HIS A 296 20.84 -17.51 32.88
N PRO A 297 21.06 -16.24 32.48
CA PRO A 297 20.89 -15.81 31.09
C PRO A 297 21.75 -16.60 30.10
N ARG A 298 22.99 -16.95 30.43
CA ARG A 298 23.90 -17.71 29.56
C ARG A 298 23.36 -19.13 29.25
N THR A 299 22.86 -19.80 30.30
CA THR A 299 22.28 -21.16 30.17
C THR A 299 21.08 -21.15 29.30
N GLU A 300 20.15 -20.24 29.57
CA GLU A 300 18.93 -20.11 28.77
C GLU A 300 19.23 -19.66 27.32
N ALA A 301 20.19 -18.76 27.13
CA ALA A 301 20.63 -18.36 25.80
C ALA A 301 21.21 -19.54 24.99
N LEU A 302 22.00 -20.43 25.65
CA LEU A 302 22.55 -21.61 24.99
C LEU A 302 21.49 -22.67 24.72
N ARG A 303 20.55 -22.93 25.65
CA ARG A 303 19.49 -23.94 25.52
C ARG A 303 18.45 -23.56 24.48
N SER A 304 18.26 -22.28 24.22
CA SER A 304 17.22 -21.80 23.30
C SER A 304 17.42 -22.30 21.87
N PRO A 305 16.41 -22.94 21.25
CA PRO A 305 16.48 -23.40 19.86
C PRO A 305 16.57 -22.21 18.89
N PHE A 306 16.08 -21.04 19.29
CA PHE A 306 16.03 -19.84 18.44
C PHE A 306 17.42 -19.25 18.13
N LEU A 307 18.46 -19.57 18.91
CA LEU A 307 19.83 -19.19 18.59
C LEU A 307 20.32 -19.87 17.30
N GLN A 308 20.09 -21.18 17.20
CA GLN A 308 20.45 -21.95 16.02
C GLN A 308 19.54 -21.64 14.84
N GLU A 309 18.25 -21.39 15.08
CA GLU A 309 17.31 -20.98 14.04
C GLU A 309 17.74 -19.64 13.45
N ALA A 310 18.05 -18.63 14.27
CA ALA A 310 18.54 -17.34 13.81
C ALA A 310 19.82 -17.49 12.96
N TYR A 311 20.78 -18.31 13.44
CA TYR A 311 22.00 -18.59 12.67
C TYR A 311 21.69 -19.19 11.30
N ARG A 312 20.82 -20.21 11.23
CA ARG A 312 20.48 -20.89 9.98
C ARG A 312 19.77 -19.97 9.00
N GLU A 313 18.76 -19.23 9.45
CA GLU A 313 18.01 -18.34 8.59
C GLU A 313 18.91 -17.20 8.04
N TYR A 314 19.74 -16.60 8.87
CA TYR A 314 20.71 -15.60 8.40
C TYR A 314 21.75 -16.19 7.45
N LEU A 315 22.20 -17.44 7.68
CA LEU A 315 23.11 -18.12 6.76
C LEU A 315 22.47 -18.38 5.42
N HIS A 316 21.22 -18.89 5.39
CA HIS A 316 20.47 -19.09 4.14
C HIS A 316 20.35 -17.78 3.35
N GLY A 317 20.01 -16.67 4.01
CA GLY A 317 19.96 -15.37 3.34
C GLY A 317 21.29 -14.93 2.74
N PHE A 318 22.42 -15.28 3.35
CA PHE A 318 23.74 -15.00 2.81
C PHE A 318 24.15 -15.98 1.70
N GLU A 319 23.70 -17.22 1.77
CA GLU A 319 23.91 -18.23 0.71
C GLU A 319 23.11 -17.88 -0.55
N GLU A 320 21.90 -17.33 -0.41
CA GLU A 320 21.09 -16.83 -1.53
C GLU A 320 21.77 -15.64 -2.25
N ASP A 321 22.24 -14.64 -1.50
CA ASP A 321 22.97 -13.50 -2.09
C ASP A 321 24.19 -13.11 -1.23
N GLN A 322 25.36 -13.54 -1.66
CA GLN A 322 26.63 -13.20 -0.99
C GLN A 322 27.03 -11.73 -1.12
N ASN A 323 26.36 -10.93 -1.95
CA ASN A 323 26.52 -9.48 -1.97
C ASN A 323 25.77 -8.78 -0.83
N ALA A 324 24.79 -9.45 -0.24
CA ALA A 324 24.05 -8.98 0.92
C ALA A 324 24.86 -9.29 2.21
N PHE A 325 25.80 -8.42 2.58
CA PHE A 325 26.66 -8.61 3.74
C PHE A 325 25.89 -8.67 5.07
N PHE A 326 24.71 -8.07 5.17
CA PHE A 326 23.93 -7.98 6.41
C PHE A 326 23.51 -9.34 6.96
N PRO A 327 22.89 -10.26 6.21
CA PRO A 327 22.60 -11.61 6.72
C PRO A 327 23.89 -12.38 7.05
N GLY A 328 24.95 -12.27 6.25
CA GLY A 328 26.22 -12.92 6.51
C GLY A 328 26.85 -12.49 7.85
N LEU A 329 26.87 -11.20 8.14
CA LEU A 329 27.38 -10.67 9.40
C LEU A 329 26.55 -11.15 10.61
N ASN A 330 25.22 -11.15 10.49
CA ASN A 330 24.34 -11.65 11.55
C ASN A 330 24.47 -13.17 11.74
N ALA A 331 24.62 -13.94 10.67
CA ALA A 331 24.93 -15.37 10.75
C ALA A 331 26.25 -15.60 11.53
N LEU A 332 27.30 -14.87 11.17
CA LEU A 332 28.58 -14.92 11.88
C LEU A 332 28.45 -14.55 13.36
N ALA A 333 27.66 -13.53 13.66
CA ALA A 333 27.40 -13.10 15.04
C ALA A 333 26.69 -14.18 15.85
N MET A 334 25.63 -14.81 15.31
CA MET A 334 24.91 -15.87 16.00
C MET A 334 25.77 -17.13 16.16
N LEU A 335 26.58 -17.48 15.15
CA LEU A 335 27.52 -18.60 15.22
C LEU A 335 28.61 -18.35 16.27
N ALA A 336 29.18 -17.15 16.29
CA ALA A 336 30.19 -16.78 17.26
C ALA A 336 29.64 -16.82 18.70
N VAL A 337 28.43 -16.31 18.92
CA VAL A 337 27.72 -16.38 20.21
C VAL A 337 27.50 -17.84 20.63
N LEU A 338 27.04 -18.71 19.71
CA LEU A 338 26.85 -20.12 19.98
C LEU A 338 28.14 -20.81 20.43
N ILE A 339 29.26 -20.57 19.75
CA ILE A 339 30.56 -21.15 20.08
C ILE A 339 31.04 -20.65 21.46
N GLU A 340 31.03 -19.36 21.71
CA GLU A 340 31.48 -18.78 23.01
C GLU A 340 30.62 -19.28 24.17
N LEU A 341 29.31 -19.44 23.99
CA LEU A 341 28.45 -19.99 25.03
C LEU A 341 28.71 -21.49 25.25
N ALA A 342 28.94 -22.26 24.18
CA ALA A 342 29.26 -23.70 24.26
C ALA A 342 30.56 -23.92 24.96
N GLU A 343 31.60 -23.13 24.69
CA GLU A 343 32.91 -23.16 25.35
C GLU A 343 32.83 -22.75 26.83
N ALA A 344 31.99 -21.76 27.15
CA ALA A 344 31.81 -21.29 28.53
C ALA A 344 30.94 -22.24 29.40
N LEU A 345 30.13 -23.08 28.78
CA LEU A 345 29.14 -23.97 29.43
C LEU A 345 29.22 -25.39 28.84
N PRO A 346 30.37 -26.11 28.91
CA PRO A 346 30.55 -27.38 28.21
C PRO A 346 29.56 -28.43 28.64
N GLN A 347 29.17 -28.49 29.91
CA GLN A 347 28.18 -29.45 30.41
C GLN A 347 26.79 -29.26 29.75
N ILE A 348 26.38 -28.00 29.63
CA ILE A 348 25.07 -27.67 28.94
C ILE A 348 25.16 -27.96 27.45
N TRP A 349 26.33 -27.75 26.84
CA TRP A 349 26.54 -28.09 25.44
C TRP A 349 26.47 -29.58 25.19
N GLU A 350 27.11 -30.37 26.05
CA GLU A 350 27.11 -31.87 26.00
C GLU A 350 25.71 -32.48 26.11
N GLU A 351 24.78 -31.86 26.87
CA GLU A 351 23.39 -32.35 26.99
C GLU A 351 22.68 -32.57 25.64
N ARG A 352 23.20 -32.00 24.57
CA ARG A 352 22.62 -32.07 23.22
C ARG A 352 23.11 -33.24 22.37
N PHE A 353 24.06 -34.02 22.86
CA PHE A 353 24.76 -35.05 22.09
C PHE A 353 24.74 -36.39 22.80
N ALA A 354 25.06 -37.42 22.06
CA ALA A 354 25.14 -38.80 22.63
C ALA A 354 26.32 -38.96 23.61
N GLY A 355 27.36 -38.11 23.46
CA GLY A 355 28.51 -38.13 24.37
C GLY A 355 29.44 -36.90 24.15
N PRO A 356 30.43 -36.73 25.04
CA PRO A 356 31.38 -35.62 25.01
C PRO A 356 32.18 -35.52 23.70
N ALA A 357 32.52 -36.66 23.11
CA ALA A 357 33.27 -36.71 21.85
C ALA A 357 32.49 -36.11 20.65
N ASP A 358 31.17 -36.41 20.59
CA ASP A 358 30.30 -35.84 19.55
C ASP A 358 30.14 -34.33 19.75
N ALA A 359 30.01 -33.89 21.01
CA ALA A 359 29.92 -32.48 21.35
C ALA A 359 31.17 -31.68 20.95
N GLU A 360 32.36 -32.24 21.23
CA GLU A 360 33.63 -31.62 20.84
C GLU A 360 33.83 -31.63 19.32
N ALA A 361 33.48 -32.72 18.63
CA ALA A 361 33.55 -32.79 17.17
C ALA A 361 32.66 -31.76 16.51
N GLU A 362 31.44 -31.57 16.99
CA GLU A 362 30.55 -30.52 16.47
C GLU A 362 31.08 -29.13 16.76
N LEU A 363 31.59 -28.88 17.97
CA LEU A 363 32.19 -27.58 18.31
C LEU A 363 33.40 -27.26 17.42
N ALA A 364 34.26 -28.25 17.15
CA ALA A 364 35.38 -28.10 16.22
C ALA A 364 34.90 -27.77 14.79
N ARG A 365 33.84 -28.41 14.32
CA ARG A 365 33.20 -28.13 13.03
C ARG A 365 32.64 -26.70 12.97
N LEU A 366 31.97 -26.23 14.03
CA LEU A 366 31.43 -24.88 14.13
C LEU A 366 32.56 -23.82 14.12
N ARG A 367 33.69 -24.07 14.78
CA ARG A 367 34.88 -23.19 14.74
C ARG A 367 35.42 -23.06 13.32
N GLN A 368 35.50 -24.15 12.56
CA GLN A 368 35.94 -24.09 11.16
C GLN A 368 34.93 -23.28 10.30
N LYS A 369 33.61 -23.51 10.47
CA LYS A 369 32.60 -22.73 9.79
C LYS A 369 32.68 -21.24 10.12
N ARG A 370 32.95 -20.87 11.38
CA ARG A 370 33.14 -19.47 11.80
C ARG A 370 34.28 -18.80 11.05
N LEU A 371 35.42 -19.49 10.88
CA LEU A 371 36.57 -18.95 10.14
C LEU A 371 36.23 -18.71 8.65
N ALA A 372 35.60 -19.70 8.01
CA ALA A 372 35.21 -19.60 6.61
C ALA A 372 34.18 -18.46 6.39
N LEU A 373 33.17 -18.41 7.24
CA LEU A 373 32.11 -17.38 7.15
C LEU A 373 32.66 -15.97 7.41
N ALA A 374 33.59 -15.82 8.36
CA ALA A 374 34.25 -14.53 8.64
C ALA A 374 35.01 -14.01 7.42
N GLY A 375 35.73 -14.87 6.70
CA GLY A 375 36.42 -14.51 5.44
C GLY A 375 35.45 -14.11 4.34
N ALA A 376 34.36 -14.86 4.15
CA ALA A 376 33.35 -14.56 3.15
C ALA A 376 32.65 -13.21 3.43
N VAL A 377 32.28 -12.95 4.67
CA VAL A 377 31.67 -11.67 5.12
C VAL A 377 32.62 -10.49 4.93
N GLU A 378 33.92 -10.68 5.24
CA GLU A 378 34.93 -9.64 5.04
C GLU A 378 35.04 -9.26 3.56
N VAL A 379 35.09 -10.22 2.64
CA VAL A 379 35.12 -10.00 1.18
C VAL A 379 33.84 -9.31 0.71
N SER A 380 32.67 -9.75 1.18
CA SER A 380 31.37 -9.14 0.85
C SER A 380 31.31 -7.66 1.25
N LEU A 381 31.74 -7.33 2.47
CA LEU A 381 31.82 -5.96 2.98
C LEU A 381 32.80 -5.09 2.20
N GLN A 382 33.98 -5.61 1.86
CA GLN A 382 34.99 -4.91 1.03
C GLN A 382 34.43 -4.64 -0.39
N ALA A 383 33.74 -5.60 -0.97
CA ALA A 383 33.08 -5.42 -2.27
C ALA A 383 31.96 -4.38 -2.20
N ALA A 384 31.16 -4.36 -1.12
CA ALA A 384 30.13 -3.35 -0.90
C ALA A 384 30.74 -1.94 -0.75
N ALA A 385 31.82 -1.78 0.03
CA ALA A 385 32.55 -0.54 0.17
C ALA A 385 33.09 -0.02 -1.17
N SER A 386 33.65 -0.91 -1.97
CA SER A 386 34.17 -0.58 -3.30
C SER A 386 33.04 -0.13 -4.27
N ARG A 387 31.87 -0.77 -4.20
CA ARG A 387 30.68 -0.36 -4.97
C ARG A 387 30.18 1.02 -4.55
N ALA A 388 30.06 1.27 -3.23
CA ALA A 388 29.63 2.55 -2.67
C ALA A 388 30.55 3.70 -3.07
N SER A 389 31.86 3.49 -3.00
CA SER A 389 32.86 4.45 -3.43
C SER A 389 32.74 4.82 -4.92
N ARG A 390 32.60 3.83 -5.79
CA ARG A 390 32.40 4.05 -7.25
C ARG A 390 31.13 4.84 -7.55
N LYS A 391 30.04 4.58 -6.83
CA LYS A 391 28.77 5.28 -6.98
C LYS A 391 28.76 6.67 -6.36
N ARG A 392 29.81 7.07 -5.65
CA ARG A 392 29.89 8.32 -4.84
C ARG A 392 28.72 8.47 -3.86
N LYS A 393 28.17 7.35 -3.41
CA LYS A 393 27.04 7.30 -2.47
C LYS A 393 27.48 6.50 -1.23
N PRO A 394 27.97 7.15 -0.18
CA PRO A 394 28.42 6.46 1.01
C PRO A 394 27.28 5.69 1.67
N ASP A 395 27.55 4.44 2.03
CA ASP A 395 26.64 3.64 2.86
C ASP A 395 27.26 3.51 4.26
N LEU A 396 26.72 4.27 5.18
CA LEU A 396 27.21 4.34 6.56
C LEU A 396 27.04 3.01 7.34
N TRP A 397 26.21 2.08 6.85
CA TRP A 397 26.08 0.75 7.44
C TRP A 397 27.31 -0.13 7.19
N ILE A 398 28.04 0.09 6.11
CA ILE A 398 29.25 -0.68 5.79
C ILE A 398 30.31 -0.47 6.85
N ASP A 399 30.54 0.76 7.27
CA ASP A 399 31.57 1.09 8.27
C ASP A 399 31.25 0.48 9.64
N VAL A 400 29.97 0.53 10.05
CA VAL A 400 29.50 -0.11 11.30
C VAL A 400 29.62 -1.62 11.20
N SER A 401 29.19 -2.21 10.08
CA SER A 401 29.28 -3.66 9.87
C SER A 401 30.72 -4.16 9.85
N MET A 402 31.65 -3.36 9.34
CA MET A 402 33.09 -3.67 9.41
C MET A 402 33.61 -3.62 10.85
N ALA A 403 33.17 -2.65 11.65
CA ALA A 403 33.49 -2.58 13.06
C ALA A 403 32.89 -3.76 13.85
N ASP A 404 31.66 -4.16 13.56
CA ASP A 404 31.02 -5.35 14.14
C ASP A 404 31.78 -6.62 13.76
N LEU A 405 32.20 -6.79 12.49
CA LEU A 405 33.06 -7.91 12.07
C LEU A 405 34.36 -7.95 12.87
N HIS A 406 35.01 -6.81 13.03
CA HIS A 406 36.25 -6.74 13.83
C HIS A 406 36.03 -7.07 15.33
N CYS A 407 34.89 -6.68 15.89
CA CYS A 407 34.51 -7.06 17.25
C CYS A 407 34.46 -8.58 17.44
N LEU A 408 33.94 -9.31 16.41
CA LEU A 408 33.79 -10.76 16.44
C LEU A 408 35.09 -11.53 16.09
N THR A 409 36.03 -10.91 15.37
CA THR A 409 37.15 -11.65 14.72
C THR A 409 38.53 -11.20 15.15
N ARG A 410 38.72 -9.98 15.71
CA ARG A 410 40.04 -9.42 16.04
C ARG A 410 40.33 -9.53 17.54
N ALA A 411 41.54 -9.87 17.86
CA ALA A 411 41.98 -10.03 19.26
C ALA A 411 42.53 -8.73 19.90
N ARG A 412 42.49 -7.60 19.18
CA ARG A 412 43.06 -6.31 19.67
C ARG A 412 41.97 -5.29 19.97
N PRO A 413 41.55 -5.09 21.22
CA PRO A 413 40.46 -4.16 21.59
C PRO A 413 40.67 -2.72 21.12
N ALA A 414 41.92 -2.22 21.13
CA ALA A 414 42.21 -0.88 20.63
C ALA A 414 41.93 -0.69 19.14
N PHE A 415 42.12 -1.74 18.33
CA PHE A 415 41.79 -1.73 16.91
C PHE A 415 40.27 -1.69 16.72
N VAL A 416 39.53 -2.50 17.47
CA VAL A 416 38.07 -2.52 17.46
C VAL A 416 37.50 -1.16 17.86
N ALA A 417 38.00 -0.57 18.94
CA ALA A 417 37.61 0.78 19.38
C ALA A 417 37.87 1.84 18.28
N SER A 418 38.99 1.74 17.57
CA SER A 418 39.32 2.66 16.48
C SER A 418 38.33 2.51 15.30
N ALA A 419 37.98 1.27 14.94
CA ALA A 419 36.99 1.00 13.88
C ALA A 419 35.62 1.60 14.23
N TYR A 420 35.09 1.37 15.42
CA TYR A 420 33.84 2.00 15.87
C TYR A 420 33.94 3.53 15.92
N ARG A 421 35.06 4.11 16.42
CA ARG A 421 35.23 5.57 16.44
C ARG A 421 35.08 6.18 15.05
N ASN A 422 35.68 5.55 14.04
CA ASN A 422 35.60 6.02 12.68
C ASN A 422 34.15 5.87 12.10
N ALA A 423 33.50 4.75 12.40
CA ALA A 423 32.13 4.50 11.95
C ALA A 423 31.13 5.47 12.63
N LEU A 424 31.28 5.74 13.94
CA LEU A 424 30.36 6.57 14.71
C LEU A 424 30.40 8.06 14.31
N ALA A 425 31.54 8.53 13.76
CA ALA A 425 31.74 9.95 13.43
C ALA A 425 30.68 10.51 12.46
N ASN A 426 30.07 9.65 11.63
CA ASN A 426 29.14 10.03 10.56
C ASN A 426 27.72 9.47 10.73
N LEU A 427 27.39 8.83 11.87
CA LEU A 427 26.12 8.13 12.05
C LEU A 427 25.04 9.01 12.69
N GLY A 428 23.81 8.92 12.19
CA GLY A 428 22.63 9.46 12.87
C GLY A 428 22.17 8.60 14.07
N ALA A 429 21.41 9.20 14.97
CA ALA A 429 20.99 8.61 16.25
C ALA A 429 20.34 7.21 16.16
N PHE A 430 19.56 6.95 15.12
CA PHE A 430 18.92 5.63 14.91
C PHE A 430 19.94 4.51 14.67
N LYS A 431 20.93 4.75 13.81
CA LYS A 431 21.97 3.78 13.47
C LYS A 431 22.92 3.56 14.66
N LEU A 432 23.27 4.62 15.38
CA LEU A 432 24.01 4.56 16.64
C LEU A 432 23.32 3.64 17.65
N GLY A 433 22.01 3.82 17.85
CA GLY A 433 21.24 3.00 18.78
C GLY A 433 21.20 1.50 18.37
N ALA A 434 21.19 1.20 17.08
CA ALA A 434 21.21 -0.19 16.62
C ALA A 434 22.55 -0.89 16.90
N ALA A 435 23.67 -0.24 16.55
CA ALA A 435 25.01 -0.76 16.83
C ALA A 435 25.27 -0.93 18.34
N ARG A 436 24.86 0.05 19.14
CA ARG A 436 24.96 -0.02 20.60
C ARG A 436 24.20 -1.20 21.20
N ARG A 437 22.94 -1.41 20.77
CA ARG A 437 22.13 -2.55 21.23
C ARG A 437 22.79 -3.90 20.96
N GLN A 438 23.49 -4.05 19.84
CA GLN A 438 24.22 -5.28 19.54
C GLN A 438 25.40 -5.50 20.51
N LEU A 439 26.16 -4.48 20.80
CA LEU A 439 27.28 -4.56 21.81
C LEU A 439 26.74 -4.81 23.23
N GLU A 440 25.66 -4.15 23.62
CA GLU A 440 24.97 -4.37 24.89
C GLU A 440 24.47 -5.81 25.07
N LEU A 441 23.99 -6.44 23.98
CA LEU A 441 23.62 -7.85 23.99
C LEU A 441 24.83 -8.74 24.34
N TYR A 442 25.97 -8.51 23.71
CA TYR A 442 27.21 -9.26 24.02
C TYR A 442 27.67 -9.01 25.46
N ARG A 443 27.63 -7.76 25.92
CA ARG A 443 27.99 -7.39 27.30
C ARG A 443 27.13 -8.12 28.34
N ARG A 444 25.79 -8.18 28.12
CA ARG A 444 24.87 -8.86 29.03
C ARG A 444 25.15 -10.37 29.14
N LEU A 445 25.62 -11.00 28.09
CA LEU A 445 26.05 -12.39 28.09
C LEU A 445 27.52 -12.58 28.46
N GLY A 446 28.26 -11.51 28.67
CA GLY A 446 29.71 -11.55 29.00
C GLY A 446 30.57 -12.11 27.88
N LEU A 447 30.17 -11.89 26.61
CA LEU A 447 30.86 -12.38 25.43
C LEU A 447 31.72 -11.27 24.80
N PHE A 448 32.85 -11.65 24.20
CA PHE A 448 33.78 -10.74 23.53
C PHE A 448 34.21 -9.53 24.45
N SER A 449 34.25 -9.71 25.76
CA SER A 449 34.24 -8.65 26.76
C SER A 449 35.27 -7.56 26.51
N ALA A 450 36.52 -7.91 26.18
CA ALA A 450 37.59 -6.93 25.94
C ALA A 450 37.29 -6.00 24.74
N ASN A 451 36.77 -6.54 23.67
CA ASN A 451 36.39 -5.78 22.47
C ASN A 451 35.14 -4.93 22.70
N VAL A 452 34.13 -5.51 23.36
CA VAL A 452 32.85 -4.85 23.66
C VAL A 452 33.06 -3.67 24.63
N GLU A 453 33.83 -3.84 25.71
CA GLU A 453 34.08 -2.75 26.65
C GLU A 453 34.92 -1.64 26.01
N ALA A 454 35.90 -1.98 25.17
CA ALA A 454 36.67 -0.98 24.44
C ALA A 454 35.85 -0.16 23.47
N ALA A 455 34.85 -0.79 22.81
CA ALA A 455 33.91 -0.12 21.91
C ALA A 455 32.90 0.74 22.68
N LEU A 456 32.30 0.23 23.76
CA LEU A 456 31.27 0.93 24.54
C LEU A 456 31.86 2.09 25.37
N ALA A 457 33.14 2.07 25.67
CA ALA A 457 33.86 3.18 26.37
C ALA A 457 34.01 4.44 25.50
N LEU A 458 33.67 4.39 24.20
CA LEU A 458 33.71 5.56 23.31
C LEU A 458 32.66 6.61 23.70
N PRO A 459 32.97 7.91 23.68
CA PRO A 459 32.07 8.96 24.18
C PRO A 459 30.90 9.26 23.21
N ASN A 460 30.97 8.82 21.95
CA ASN A 460 30.11 9.33 20.87
C ASN A 460 28.87 8.45 20.58
N TRP A 461 28.41 7.64 21.53
CA TRP A 461 27.23 6.79 21.30
C TRP A 461 25.90 7.55 21.29
N GLY A 462 25.85 8.83 21.71
CA GLY A 462 24.62 9.60 21.80
C GLY A 462 23.58 9.01 22.76
N GLU A 463 22.58 9.76 23.12
CA GLU A 463 21.41 9.18 23.79
C GLU A 463 20.61 8.32 22.80
N PRO A 464 20.05 7.18 23.24
CA PRO A 464 19.15 6.41 22.39
C PRO A 464 18.03 7.34 21.90
N ALA A 465 17.82 7.41 20.58
CA ALA A 465 16.66 8.11 20.06
C ALA A 465 15.42 7.56 20.77
N ALA A 466 14.70 8.42 21.48
CA ALA A 466 13.40 8.06 22.03
C ALA A 466 12.56 7.49 20.89
N ALA A 467 11.93 6.35 21.12
CA ALA A 467 10.93 5.84 20.18
C ALA A 467 9.97 6.99 19.84
N PRO A 468 9.58 7.19 18.59
CA PRO A 468 8.64 8.24 18.27
C PRO A 468 7.46 8.09 19.23
N VAL A 469 7.20 9.15 20.01
CA VAL A 469 6.08 9.19 20.94
C VAL A 469 4.84 9.21 20.07
N VAL A 470 4.38 8.05 19.74
CA VAL A 470 3.08 7.90 19.09
C VAL A 470 2.07 8.22 20.18
N GLY A 471 1.33 9.31 20.02
CA GLY A 471 0.36 9.78 20.99
C GLY A 471 -0.55 8.64 21.45
N LYS A 472 -0.95 8.64 22.72
CA LYS A 472 -1.92 7.66 23.24
C LYS A 472 -3.19 7.74 22.37
N PRO A 473 -3.83 6.62 22.05
CA PRO A 473 -5.11 6.63 21.33
C PRO A 473 -6.07 7.56 22.07
N ARG A 474 -6.69 8.47 21.33
CA ARG A 474 -7.69 9.37 21.85
C ARG A 474 -9.06 8.87 21.47
N HIS A 475 -10.04 8.96 22.37
CA HIS A 475 -11.41 8.73 21.97
C HIS A 475 -11.85 9.83 21.01
N VAL A 476 -12.38 9.45 19.83
CA VAL A 476 -12.86 10.41 18.82
C VAL A 476 -14.39 10.38 18.78
N ILE A 477 -14.98 11.55 18.86
CA ILE A 477 -16.40 11.75 18.63
C ILE A 477 -16.55 12.34 17.22
N LEU A 478 -17.02 11.50 16.29
CA LEU A 478 -17.42 11.94 14.97
C LEU A 478 -18.86 12.41 15.03
N PHE A 479 -19.14 13.59 14.48
CA PHE A 479 -20.50 14.13 14.47
C PHE A 479 -20.97 14.37 13.03
N THR A 480 -22.25 14.12 12.79
CA THR A 480 -22.97 14.53 11.59
C THR A 480 -24.40 14.92 11.95
N GLY A 481 -24.95 15.93 11.29
CA GLY A 481 -26.30 16.34 11.64
C GLY A 481 -27.06 17.01 10.51
N HIS A 482 -28.41 17.00 10.64
CA HIS A 482 -29.23 17.77 9.73
C HIS A 482 -28.88 19.26 9.80
N ARG A 483 -28.94 19.90 8.65
CA ARG A 483 -28.94 21.36 8.52
C ARG A 483 -30.27 21.91 9.01
N VAL A 484 -30.25 23.17 9.49
CA VAL A 484 -31.48 23.89 9.73
C VAL A 484 -32.30 23.96 8.44
N ASP A 485 -33.57 23.70 8.55
CA ASP A 485 -34.48 23.73 7.43
C ASP A 485 -34.56 25.13 6.79
N ALA A 486 -34.49 25.20 5.47
CA ALA A 486 -34.74 26.44 4.75
C ALA A 486 -36.21 26.86 4.95
N PRO A 487 -36.50 28.18 4.94
CA PRO A 487 -37.86 28.66 5.09
C PRO A 487 -38.83 28.02 4.07
N GLY A 488 -39.93 27.48 4.57
CA GLY A 488 -40.99 26.88 3.73
C GLY A 488 -40.76 25.42 3.35
N ARG A 489 -39.83 24.70 3.96
CA ARG A 489 -39.62 23.26 3.71
C ARG A 489 -40.90 22.46 4.08
N GLU A 490 -41.46 21.72 3.12
CA GLU A 490 -42.68 20.94 3.28
C GLU A 490 -42.59 19.83 4.35
N LYS A 491 -41.45 19.16 4.41
CA LYS A 491 -41.15 18.08 5.38
C LYS A 491 -40.00 18.54 6.30
N PRO A 492 -40.31 19.07 7.47
CA PRO A 492 -39.32 19.58 8.38
C PRO A 492 -38.44 18.43 8.94
N ARG A 493 -37.13 18.67 9.02
CA ARG A 493 -36.15 17.77 9.63
C ARG A 493 -35.43 18.39 10.81
N PHE A 494 -35.16 19.69 10.72
CA PHE A 494 -34.59 20.51 11.79
C PHE A 494 -35.10 21.96 11.66
N PRO A 495 -36.32 22.24 12.16
CA PRO A 495 -36.86 23.60 12.18
C PRO A 495 -36.02 24.54 13.04
N ALA A 496 -35.93 25.81 12.67
CA ALA A 496 -35.09 26.80 13.34
C ALA A 496 -35.49 27.02 14.84
N ASP A 497 -36.77 26.88 15.17
CA ASP A 497 -37.28 26.99 16.56
C ASP A 497 -36.83 25.81 17.47
N LYS A 498 -36.27 24.74 16.90
CA LYS A 498 -35.78 23.57 17.63
C LYS A 498 -34.28 23.64 17.96
N GLU A 499 -33.61 24.72 17.64
CA GLU A 499 -32.16 24.89 17.90
C GLU A 499 -31.80 24.66 19.38
N ALA A 500 -32.55 25.29 20.30
CA ALA A 500 -32.30 25.14 21.74
C ALA A 500 -32.45 23.68 22.22
N THR A 501 -33.41 22.95 21.66
CA THR A 501 -33.64 21.53 21.98
C THR A 501 -32.49 20.67 21.48
N ALA A 502 -32.05 20.88 20.22
CA ALA A 502 -30.89 20.18 19.64
C ALA A 502 -29.62 20.44 20.45
N ARG A 503 -29.34 21.71 20.76
CA ARG A 503 -28.15 22.11 21.54
C ARG A 503 -28.16 21.45 22.93
N LYS A 504 -29.30 21.46 23.63
CA LYS A 504 -29.44 20.80 24.93
C LYS A 504 -29.13 19.30 24.82
N ARG A 505 -29.69 18.62 23.83
CA ARG A 505 -29.53 17.18 23.68
C ARG A 505 -28.10 16.80 23.32
N ILE A 506 -27.44 17.55 22.42
CA ILE A 506 -26.03 17.38 22.11
C ILE A 506 -25.18 17.57 23.38
N LYS A 507 -25.46 18.59 24.18
CA LYS A 507 -24.73 18.87 25.42
C LYS A 507 -24.88 17.77 26.47
N GLU A 508 -26.07 17.24 26.67
CA GLU A 508 -26.32 16.11 27.58
C GLU A 508 -25.51 14.87 27.18
N LEU A 509 -25.54 14.50 25.90
CA LEU A 509 -24.78 13.33 25.39
C LEU A 509 -23.27 13.52 25.48
N LEU A 510 -22.75 14.71 25.17
CA LEU A 510 -21.33 14.99 25.29
C LEU A 510 -20.87 15.01 26.75
N ALA A 511 -21.65 15.55 27.67
CA ALA A 511 -21.36 15.53 29.11
C ALA A 511 -21.32 14.09 29.65
N GLU A 512 -22.32 13.27 29.31
CA GLU A 512 -22.34 11.84 29.65
C GLU A 512 -21.10 11.10 29.13
N ARG A 513 -20.68 11.41 27.90
CA ARG A 513 -19.47 10.79 27.32
C ARG A 513 -18.18 11.22 28.01
N LEU A 514 -18.09 12.50 28.42
CA LEU A 514 -16.90 12.99 29.15
C LEU A 514 -16.71 12.26 30.49
N GLU A 515 -17.81 11.91 31.18
CA GLU A 515 -17.74 11.14 32.42
C GLU A 515 -17.26 9.69 32.22
N LEU A 516 -17.54 9.10 31.04
CA LEU A 516 -17.25 7.70 30.73
C LEU A 516 -15.86 7.50 30.11
N LEU A 517 -15.22 8.56 29.61
CA LEU A 517 -13.99 8.45 28.78
C LEU A 517 -12.75 8.92 29.54
N GLU A 518 -11.83 7.98 29.77
CA GLU A 518 -10.51 8.30 30.30
C GLU A 518 -9.64 8.99 29.23
N GLY A 519 -9.08 10.12 29.54
CA GLY A 519 -8.02 10.77 28.73
C GLY A 519 -8.44 11.89 27.79
N GLY A 520 -9.69 12.31 27.84
CA GLY A 520 -10.24 13.46 27.12
C GLY A 520 -10.48 13.18 25.63
N PRO A 521 -11.75 13.19 25.16
CA PRO A 521 -12.09 12.99 23.75
C PRO A 521 -11.69 14.18 22.89
N CYS A 522 -11.62 13.96 21.54
CA CYS A 522 -11.63 15.04 20.57
C CYS A 522 -12.78 14.85 19.60
N GLY A 523 -13.31 15.96 19.06
CA GLY A 523 -14.42 15.97 18.14
C GLY A 523 -14.00 16.22 16.69
N ILE A 524 -14.68 15.58 15.74
CA ILE A 524 -14.58 15.85 14.31
C ILE A 524 -15.98 16.06 13.75
N ALA A 525 -16.21 17.17 13.05
CA ALA A 525 -17.45 17.40 12.33
C ALA A 525 -17.24 18.31 11.12
N GLY A 526 -18.24 18.37 10.24
CA GLY A 526 -18.38 19.40 9.23
C GLY A 526 -18.69 20.77 9.81
N GLY A 527 -19.08 21.72 8.95
CA GLY A 527 -19.41 23.09 9.34
C GLY A 527 -20.78 23.55 8.85
N ALA A 528 -21.68 22.64 8.48
CA ALA A 528 -22.98 23.00 7.95
C ALA A 528 -23.86 23.69 9.02
N SER A 529 -24.73 24.57 8.58
CA SER A 529 -25.71 25.24 9.46
C SER A 529 -26.56 24.23 10.21
N GLY A 530 -26.68 24.34 11.53
CA GLY A 530 -27.45 23.44 12.39
C GLY A 530 -26.58 22.51 13.20
N GLY A 531 -26.75 21.17 13.03
CA GLY A 531 -26.10 20.18 13.88
C GLY A 531 -24.59 20.34 14.03
N ASP A 532 -23.87 20.49 12.95
CA ASP A 532 -22.41 20.56 12.93
C ASP A 532 -21.88 21.77 13.71
N ILE A 533 -22.44 22.96 13.46
CA ILE A 533 -22.05 24.19 14.17
C ILE A 533 -22.37 24.06 15.65
N LEU A 534 -23.56 23.57 15.99
CA LEU A 534 -23.95 23.37 17.39
C LEU A 534 -23.03 22.40 18.13
N PHE A 535 -22.61 21.34 17.46
CA PHE A 535 -21.66 20.38 18.03
C PHE A 535 -20.32 21.06 18.39
N HIS A 536 -19.73 21.84 17.50
CA HIS A 536 -18.49 22.56 17.77
C HIS A 536 -18.60 23.57 18.89
N GLU A 537 -19.72 24.31 18.95
CA GLU A 537 -19.97 25.27 20.00
C GLU A 537 -20.13 24.59 21.38
N VAL A 538 -20.91 23.51 21.44
CA VAL A 538 -21.08 22.75 22.67
C VAL A 538 -19.78 22.09 23.11
N CYS A 539 -19.00 21.55 22.18
CA CYS A 539 -17.69 21.03 22.50
C CYS A 539 -16.78 22.12 23.10
N THR A 540 -16.81 23.33 22.53
CA THR A 540 -16.06 24.48 23.07
C THR A 540 -16.47 24.81 24.50
N GLU A 541 -17.78 24.81 24.80
CA GLU A 541 -18.32 25.04 26.17
C GLU A 541 -17.85 23.97 27.17
N LEU A 542 -17.73 22.72 26.71
CA LEU A 542 -17.33 21.59 27.54
C LEU A 542 -15.81 21.38 27.59
N GLY A 543 -15.04 22.21 26.89
CA GLY A 543 -13.59 22.08 26.82
C GLY A 543 -13.09 20.88 25.98
N ILE A 544 -13.93 20.36 25.09
CA ILE A 544 -13.58 19.28 24.17
C ILE A 544 -12.89 19.89 22.94
N PRO A 545 -11.62 19.56 22.62
CA PRO A 545 -10.98 20.03 21.41
C PRO A 545 -11.66 19.41 20.18
N THR A 546 -11.85 20.22 19.13
CA THR A 546 -12.46 19.76 17.87
C THR A 546 -11.63 20.17 16.67
N GLU A 547 -11.77 19.43 15.57
CA GLU A 547 -11.27 19.78 14.24
C GLU A 547 -12.46 19.96 13.29
N LEU A 548 -12.44 21.05 12.52
CA LEU A 548 -13.46 21.39 11.52
C LEU A 548 -13.03 20.88 10.15
N TYR A 549 -13.86 20.05 9.53
CA TYR A 549 -13.60 19.45 8.22
C TYR A 549 -14.55 20.05 7.18
N LEU A 550 -14.00 20.82 6.26
CA LEU A 550 -14.75 21.48 5.20
C LEU A 550 -14.49 20.82 3.85
N ALA A 551 -15.55 20.49 3.15
CA ALA A 551 -15.46 19.96 1.80
C ALA A 551 -14.82 20.99 0.83
N LEU A 552 -15.04 22.28 1.04
CA LEU A 552 -14.63 23.41 0.23
C LEU A 552 -13.95 24.49 1.09
N PRO A 553 -13.23 25.47 0.48
CA PRO A 553 -12.78 26.67 1.18
C PRO A 553 -13.95 27.37 1.89
N ALA A 554 -13.67 28.02 3.03
CA ALA A 554 -14.68 28.51 3.94
C ALA A 554 -15.77 29.39 3.25
N ASP A 555 -15.37 30.30 2.35
CA ASP A 555 -16.32 31.16 1.64
C ASP A 555 -17.26 30.35 0.75
N SER A 556 -16.69 29.42 -0.06
CA SER A 556 -17.48 28.55 -0.94
C SER A 556 -18.36 27.58 -0.16
N PHE A 557 -17.86 27.06 0.97
CA PHE A 557 -18.65 26.19 1.85
C PHE A 557 -19.82 26.92 2.49
N ALA A 558 -19.62 28.17 2.93
CA ALA A 558 -20.67 29.01 3.50
C ALA A 558 -21.81 29.24 2.50
N GLU A 559 -21.51 29.51 1.23
CA GLU A 559 -22.52 29.67 0.17
C GLU A 559 -23.41 28.44 0.01
N VAL A 560 -22.82 27.25 0.04
CA VAL A 560 -23.54 25.98 -0.27
C VAL A 560 -24.23 25.40 0.96
N SER A 561 -23.64 25.58 2.16
CA SER A 561 -24.04 24.79 3.33
C SER A 561 -24.41 25.60 4.57
N VAL A 562 -24.37 26.93 4.51
CA VAL A 562 -24.60 27.77 5.71
C VAL A 562 -25.61 28.90 5.47
N LYS A 563 -25.47 29.68 4.41
CA LYS A 563 -26.18 30.92 4.17
C LYS A 563 -27.69 30.78 4.03
N ASP A 564 -28.14 29.70 3.43
CA ASP A 564 -29.58 29.44 3.18
C ASP A 564 -30.41 29.24 4.45
N ALA A 565 -29.76 28.92 5.57
CA ALA A 565 -30.43 28.86 6.89
C ALA A 565 -30.78 30.22 7.45
N GLY A 566 -30.21 31.32 6.96
CA GLY A 566 -30.43 32.67 7.43
C GLY A 566 -29.95 32.93 8.86
N GLY A 567 -30.53 33.91 9.55
CA GLY A 567 -30.16 34.23 10.94
C GLY A 567 -28.66 34.59 11.10
N ASP A 568 -28.06 34.12 12.18
CA ASP A 568 -26.65 34.40 12.51
C ASP A 568 -25.70 33.22 12.17
N TRP A 569 -26.18 32.19 11.46
CA TRP A 569 -25.40 30.99 11.15
C TRP A 569 -24.11 31.28 10.41
N GLU A 570 -24.13 32.19 9.44
CA GLU A 570 -22.92 32.58 8.69
C GLU A 570 -21.86 33.21 9.61
N LYS A 571 -22.26 34.10 10.53
CA LYS A 571 -21.35 34.69 11.50
C LYS A 571 -20.74 33.62 12.41
N ARG A 572 -21.59 32.72 12.95
CA ARG A 572 -21.16 31.60 13.83
C ARG A 572 -20.16 30.67 13.11
N PHE A 573 -20.42 30.34 11.85
CA PHE A 573 -19.55 29.55 11.04
C PHE A 573 -18.14 30.18 10.90
N PHE A 574 -18.08 31.50 10.51
CA PHE A 574 -16.79 32.17 10.38
C PHE A 574 -16.11 32.39 11.76
N ASP A 575 -16.84 32.48 12.83
CA ASP A 575 -16.27 32.51 14.19
C ASP A 575 -15.61 31.15 14.53
N LEU A 576 -16.19 30.03 14.11
CA LEU A 576 -15.60 28.70 14.27
C LEU A 576 -14.34 28.53 13.43
N THR A 577 -14.36 28.90 12.17
CA THR A 577 -13.19 28.76 11.28
C THR A 577 -11.95 29.54 11.76
N ARG A 578 -12.15 30.60 12.55
CA ARG A 578 -11.07 31.38 13.17
C ARG A 578 -10.49 30.76 14.44
N ARG A 579 -11.29 29.96 15.15
CA ARG A 579 -10.94 29.41 16.49
C ARG A 579 -10.52 27.95 16.46
N ILE A 580 -11.04 27.17 15.51
CA ILE A 580 -10.87 25.73 15.46
C ILE A 580 -9.95 25.37 14.30
N PRO A 581 -9.00 24.41 14.47
CA PRO A 581 -8.21 23.89 13.37
C PRO A 581 -9.11 23.41 12.23
N THR A 582 -8.97 24.04 11.07
CA THR A 582 -9.82 23.79 9.91
C THR A 582 -9.02 23.07 8.83
N ARG A 583 -9.60 21.99 8.29
CA ARG A 583 -9.07 21.25 7.15
C ARG A 583 -10.01 21.42 5.96
N ILE A 584 -9.44 21.47 4.76
CA ILE A 584 -10.18 21.64 3.51
C ILE A 584 -9.87 20.45 2.60
N LEU A 585 -10.91 19.80 2.06
CA LEU A 585 -10.79 18.64 1.20
C LEU A 585 -10.36 19.02 -0.23
N ALA A 586 -11.00 20.03 -0.81
CA ALA A 586 -10.74 20.44 -2.19
C ALA A 586 -11.02 21.94 -2.41
N GLU A 587 -10.39 22.50 -3.45
CA GLU A 587 -10.57 23.89 -3.84
C GLU A 587 -11.90 24.16 -4.59
N LYS A 588 -12.50 23.11 -5.17
CA LYS A 588 -13.73 23.19 -5.96
C LYS A 588 -14.60 21.96 -5.70
N GLU A 589 -15.92 22.09 -5.89
CA GLU A 589 -16.91 21.01 -5.81
C GLU A 589 -16.78 20.06 -7.00
N LYS A 590 -15.62 19.40 -7.09
CA LYS A 590 -15.31 18.42 -8.13
C LYS A 590 -14.45 17.30 -7.56
N LEU A 591 -14.75 16.08 -7.98
CA LEU A 591 -13.84 14.96 -7.75
C LEU A 591 -12.52 15.18 -8.50
N PRO A 592 -11.38 14.67 -7.99
CA PRO A 592 -10.16 14.53 -8.76
C PRO A 592 -10.41 13.82 -10.08
N VAL A 593 -9.60 14.13 -11.10
CA VAL A 593 -9.79 13.57 -12.46
C VAL A 593 -9.76 12.04 -12.43
N TRP A 594 -8.88 11.44 -11.64
CA TRP A 594 -8.77 10.00 -11.53
C TRP A 594 -10.01 9.30 -10.92
N LEU A 595 -10.88 10.05 -10.18
CA LEU A 595 -12.15 9.57 -9.62
C LEU A 595 -13.37 9.87 -10.49
N SER A 596 -13.24 10.65 -11.56
CA SER A 596 -14.38 11.15 -12.33
C SER A 596 -15.29 10.07 -12.92
N ASP A 597 -14.75 8.86 -13.14
CA ASP A 597 -15.48 7.73 -13.73
C ASP A 597 -16.04 6.75 -12.69
N LYS A 598 -15.84 7.02 -11.39
CA LYS A 598 -16.32 6.14 -10.34
C LYS A 598 -17.84 6.29 -10.21
N ARG A 599 -18.58 5.24 -10.55
CA ARG A 599 -20.05 5.23 -10.48
C ARG A 599 -20.51 5.34 -9.01
N ASP A 600 -21.67 5.99 -8.80
CA ASP A 600 -22.30 6.15 -7.49
C ASP A 600 -21.38 6.76 -6.42
N TYR A 601 -20.45 7.60 -6.84
CA TYR A 601 -19.46 8.27 -5.99
C TYR A 601 -19.41 9.75 -6.34
N ASP A 602 -19.70 10.61 -5.37
CA ASP A 602 -19.71 12.04 -5.52
C ASP A 602 -18.82 12.74 -4.51
N PHE A 603 -18.70 14.04 -4.67
CA PHE A 603 -17.87 14.89 -3.86
C PHE A 603 -18.25 14.90 -2.37
N TRP A 604 -19.56 14.90 -2.04
CA TRP A 604 -20.03 14.95 -0.66
C TRP A 604 -19.86 13.59 0.04
N LYS A 605 -20.05 12.50 -0.68
CA LYS A 605 -19.74 11.16 -0.18
C LYS A 605 -18.25 11.03 0.13
N ARG A 606 -17.39 11.58 -0.74
CA ARG A 606 -15.93 11.65 -0.50
C ARG A 606 -15.61 12.40 0.78
N ASN A 607 -16.27 13.53 1.03
CA ASN A 607 -16.10 14.30 2.26
C ASN A 607 -16.45 13.50 3.52
N ASN A 608 -17.52 12.73 3.50
CA ASN A 608 -17.89 11.84 4.60
C ASN A 608 -16.84 10.77 4.86
N LEU A 609 -16.36 10.10 3.81
CA LEU A 609 -15.28 9.12 3.92
C LEU A 609 -13.98 9.77 4.44
N TRP A 610 -13.67 10.97 4.00
CA TRP A 610 -12.51 11.71 4.47
C TRP A 610 -12.56 11.99 5.97
N MET A 611 -13.68 12.48 6.49
CA MET A 611 -13.87 12.67 7.92
C MET A 611 -13.78 11.35 8.69
N LEU A 612 -14.42 10.29 8.20
CA LEU A 612 -14.44 8.99 8.83
C LEU A 612 -13.03 8.39 8.92
N HIS A 613 -12.27 8.35 7.82
CA HIS A 613 -10.92 7.80 7.83
C HIS A 613 -9.95 8.59 8.72
N ASN A 614 -10.11 9.91 8.80
CA ASN A 614 -9.33 10.72 9.73
C ASN A 614 -9.73 10.47 11.19
N ALA A 615 -11.03 10.35 11.48
CA ALA A 615 -11.51 9.97 12.80
C ALA A 615 -10.96 8.61 13.26
N ILE A 616 -10.98 7.62 12.37
CA ILE A 616 -10.41 6.29 12.65
C ILE A 616 -8.89 6.35 12.84
N ALA A 617 -8.16 7.15 12.03
CA ALA A 617 -6.73 7.29 12.17
C ALA A 617 -6.34 7.96 13.51
N MET A 618 -7.16 8.87 14.02
CA MET A 618 -6.97 9.53 15.30
C MET A 618 -7.38 8.64 16.48
N ALA A 619 -8.44 7.84 16.32
CA ALA A 619 -9.02 6.99 17.39
C ALA A 619 -8.13 5.81 17.75
N GLY A 620 -7.26 5.36 16.87
CA GLY A 620 -6.52 4.18 17.21
C GLY A 620 -5.38 3.77 16.30
N LYS A 621 -4.37 3.28 16.98
CA LYS A 621 -3.23 2.60 16.40
C LYS A 621 -3.51 1.13 16.07
N ASP A 622 -4.49 0.52 16.71
CA ASP A 622 -4.62 -0.94 16.80
C ASP A 622 -5.81 -1.51 16.01
N LEU A 623 -6.38 -0.75 15.08
CA LEU A 623 -7.57 -1.21 14.37
C LEU A 623 -7.22 -2.10 13.18
N ASN A 624 -7.31 -3.39 13.44
CA ASN A 624 -7.54 -4.37 12.39
C ASN A 624 -9.00 -4.23 11.93
N LEU A 625 -9.24 -3.51 10.84
CA LEU A 625 -10.60 -3.26 10.32
C LEU A 625 -11.41 -4.54 10.03
N ARG A 626 -10.75 -5.71 9.98
CA ARG A 626 -11.39 -7.01 9.75
C ARG A 626 -11.68 -7.82 11.01
N ASP A 627 -10.86 -7.66 12.05
CA ASP A 627 -10.92 -8.55 13.22
C ASP A 627 -11.45 -7.87 14.49
N ASP A 628 -11.57 -6.53 14.53
CA ASP A 628 -11.78 -5.78 15.78
C ASP A 628 -12.84 -4.66 15.69
N ALA A 629 -14.01 -4.95 15.12
CA ALA A 629 -15.17 -4.04 15.21
C ALA A 629 -15.47 -3.63 16.66
N ALA A 630 -15.26 -4.53 17.63
CA ALA A 630 -15.42 -4.25 19.04
C ALA A 630 -14.37 -3.27 19.61
N SER A 631 -13.16 -3.22 19.06
CA SER A 631 -12.11 -2.29 19.47
C SER A 631 -12.34 -0.88 18.89
N LEU A 632 -12.88 -0.80 17.67
CA LEU A 632 -13.26 0.48 17.06
C LEU A 632 -14.35 1.18 17.91
N GLY A 633 -15.35 0.44 18.33
CA GLY A 633 -16.43 0.95 19.17
C GLY A 633 -15.99 1.51 20.52
N LYS A 634 -14.79 1.13 21.00
CA LYS A 634 -14.23 1.68 22.26
C LYS A 634 -13.63 3.08 22.08
N ASN A 635 -13.07 3.40 20.91
CA ASN A 635 -12.30 4.62 20.67
C ASN A 635 -12.95 5.57 19.67
N LEU A 636 -14.02 5.17 18.98
CA LEU A 636 -14.78 5.98 18.04
C LEU A 636 -16.27 5.92 18.36
N THR A 637 -16.90 7.08 18.54
CA THR A 637 -18.36 7.20 18.67
C THR A 637 -18.88 8.15 17.59
N LEU A 638 -19.84 7.70 16.79
CA LEU A 638 -20.64 8.60 15.95
C LEU A 638 -21.83 9.13 16.74
N ILE A 639 -22.03 10.45 16.73
CA ILE A 639 -23.27 11.08 17.15
C ILE A 639 -23.95 11.67 15.92
N ALA A 640 -25.17 11.26 15.63
CA ALA A 640 -25.91 11.71 14.45
C ALA A 640 -27.22 12.40 14.87
N LEU A 641 -27.39 13.68 14.51
CA LEU A 641 -28.67 14.39 14.61
C LEU A 641 -29.49 14.12 13.36
N TRP A 642 -30.41 13.15 13.42
CA TRP A 642 -31.02 12.57 12.21
C TRP A 642 -32.47 12.10 12.45
N ASN A 643 -33.31 12.20 11.42
CA ASN A 643 -34.70 11.77 11.45
C ASN A 643 -34.95 10.32 10.99
N GLY A 644 -33.89 9.54 10.73
CA GLY A 644 -33.99 8.16 10.23
C GLY A 644 -34.35 8.03 8.75
N GLU A 645 -34.48 9.13 8.00
CA GLU A 645 -34.86 9.14 6.58
C GLU A 645 -33.70 9.61 5.69
N GLY A 646 -33.80 9.29 4.38
CA GLY A 646 -32.85 9.73 3.37
C GLY A 646 -32.73 11.25 3.28
N GLY A 647 -31.52 11.73 2.91
CA GLY A 647 -31.25 13.14 2.66
C GLY A 647 -31.74 13.61 1.28
N ASP A 648 -31.50 14.89 0.98
CA ASP A 648 -31.85 15.51 -0.33
C ASP A 648 -30.83 15.13 -1.43
N GLY A 649 -29.78 14.36 -1.11
CA GLY A 649 -28.75 13.91 -2.05
C GLY A 649 -27.74 12.99 -1.37
N PRO A 650 -26.79 12.44 -2.14
CA PRO A 650 -25.70 11.63 -1.61
C PRO A 650 -24.77 12.44 -0.70
N GLY A 651 -24.04 11.76 0.19
CA GLY A 651 -23.13 12.41 1.14
C GLY A 651 -23.82 13.01 2.37
N GLY A 652 -25.10 12.72 2.60
CA GLY A 652 -25.85 13.18 3.77
C GLY A 652 -25.58 12.36 5.05
N THR A 653 -26.30 12.71 6.11
CA THR A 653 -26.19 12.03 7.43
C THR A 653 -26.44 10.53 7.34
N GLN A 654 -27.39 10.07 6.49
CA GLN A 654 -27.66 8.66 6.26
C GLN A 654 -26.41 7.90 5.78
N ASP A 655 -25.68 8.45 4.81
CA ASP A 655 -24.49 7.80 4.26
C ASP A 655 -23.40 7.66 5.32
N MET A 656 -23.18 8.69 6.14
CA MET A 656 -22.21 8.63 7.25
C MET A 656 -22.60 7.56 8.27
N VAL A 657 -23.86 7.49 8.67
CA VAL A 657 -24.39 6.48 9.61
C VAL A 657 -24.17 5.08 9.03
N ALA A 658 -24.55 4.86 7.76
CA ALA A 658 -24.39 3.57 7.10
C ALA A 658 -22.92 3.12 7.00
N GLU A 659 -21.98 4.02 6.70
CA GLU A 659 -20.56 3.69 6.62
C GLU A 659 -19.98 3.36 8.02
N VAL A 660 -20.37 4.09 9.06
CA VAL A 660 -19.91 3.83 10.43
C VAL A 660 -20.48 2.52 10.99
N GLU A 661 -21.75 2.22 10.72
CA GLU A 661 -22.38 0.95 11.12
C GLU A 661 -21.73 -0.28 10.45
N LYS A 662 -21.36 -0.18 9.18
CA LYS A 662 -20.59 -1.25 8.49
C LYS A 662 -19.27 -1.58 9.20
N LEU A 663 -18.67 -0.59 9.84
CA LEU A 663 -17.42 -0.74 10.59
C LEU A 663 -17.64 -1.23 12.02
N GLY A 664 -18.89 -1.34 12.50
CA GLY A 664 -19.21 -1.77 13.85
C GLY A 664 -18.83 -0.77 14.94
N ALA A 665 -18.63 0.52 14.59
CA ALA A 665 -18.37 1.57 15.57
C ALA A 665 -19.65 1.94 16.32
N HIS A 666 -19.50 2.49 17.55
CA HIS A 666 -20.63 2.88 18.38
C HIS A 666 -21.35 4.09 17.77
N THR A 667 -22.64 3.95 17.49
CA THR A 667 -23.48 5.00 16.92
C THR A 667 -24.57 5.42 17.87
N ILE A 668 -24.73 6.72 18.10
CA ILE A 668 -25.80 7.35 18.91
C ILE A 668 -26.61 8.25 17.99
N ILE A 669 -27.89 7.97 17.86
CA ILE A 669 -28.79 8.76 17.04
C ILE A 669 -29.62 9.67 17.95
N ILE A 670 -29.57 10.99 17.70
CA ILE A 670 -30.51 11.97 18.22
C ILE A 670 -31.65 12.03 17.21
N ASP A 671 -32.75 11.31 17.48
CA ASP A 671 -33.91 11.22 16.60
C ASP A 671 -34.68 12.55 16.60
N THR A 672 -34.53 13.31 15.50
CA THR A 672 -35.18 14.65 15.43
C THR A 672 -36.69 14.57 15.38
N LYS A 673 -37.30 13.48 14.87
CA LYS A 673 -38.76 13.31 14.93
C LYS A 673 -39.25 13.25 16.38
N ARG A 674 -38.60 12.43 17.20
CA ARG A 674 -38.94 12.25 18.60
C ARG A 674 -38.59 13.49 19.43
N GLU A 675 -37.39 14.01 19.29
CA GLU A 675 -36.90 15.13 20.11
C GLU A 675 -37.55 16.46 19.75
N PHE A 676 -38.01 16.65 18.53
CA PHE A 676 -38.66 17.89 18.07
C PHE A 676 -40.18 17.79 17.99
N GLY A 677 -40.75 16.60 18.09
CA GLY A 677 -42.18 16.37 17.97
C GLY A 677 -42.70 16.58 16.53
N LEU A 678 -41.92 16.12 15.52
CA LEU A 678 -42.22 16.24 14.11
C LEU A 678 -43.02 15.04 13.59
#